data_757bb9361223df5cfe4a08807f369f94
#
_entry.id   757bb9361223df5cfe4a08807f369f94
#
_cell.length_a   1.000
_cell.length_b   1.000
_cell.length_c   1.000
_cell.angle_alpha   90.00
_cell.angle_beta   90.00
_cell.angle_gamma   90.00
#
_symmetry.space_group_name_H-M   'P 1'
#
loop_
_entity.id
_entity.type
_entity.pdbx_description
1 polymer ?
#
loop_
_entity_poly.entity_id
_entity_poly.type
_entity_poly.pdbx_seq_one_letter_code
_entity_poly.pdbx_strand_id
1 'polypeptide(L)'
;MLSFIRYRWTGLCLLVMALGALMLFMFGFFPLKYHSGKFAHMDDLPNFIDGVSIDGQEVYNSGENTVILMVIDGLRYDFVTEEYMPFTGELLKNKSACIYVSVAEPPTVTMPRIKSPELKKERAQWRRTINFWRDIFAMMTGSVSTFADVALNFGAPAVRGDSVLRVASDRGRRSVMYGDDTWLRLFPGLWAESDGTTSFYVTDYTEVDNNVTRHLDKTLTPDENKKPTFDFLVLHYLGLDHIGHLEGARSPKIKPKLQEMDDVVKKIFTSMQKWDRPATLFICGDHGMRDAGGHGGSSPAEILVPLVAARTDFECPHPSGRGPTVAQVDLAPSIAWLLNAPPPGDSTGRILPSLLPGDVRQRLYLLHLTAKHNAKQCSDKSAAKTEFIKQFERAEKQFAHYLVTRQQSAAKFANDFYEDSLDKMAEYLTEATVGFDMFSIGVAIVLLYCIALSLLLLTLYSLQPENARKHSVPRFSGVSNWGKILAFISVLAFTNCLLLVSCFITETKSQFCTLQGIWLAIFVLVACAFTTMYWITKTAIEKTKDMSLLRDLNAIDYLLIIGTLFHSWSFFGTSFIEEEHMTWYFFWNTLMFFVLIRTLVVVVMYLSRAWSGATEVQEKPELQQRMTAVGVGIVPKWVLLIALHRYLRTMNQTGDRWLFLPDTADWLKAPENAFYLQAHLLIGTLLTLAICLYNLRHMNVRPVHTVLTIAATLCVLCYRVATNSLHSPFTDIQTWDTTIIVDFFWIIITVQFVFEVITYIGLCGGVANTRNKPSSNRFVYNKPKAKSEDYFYEPMIEEPWNLEDVKLNLARSISHLMLNNMMLIVALLMRPHNVIMVPSIYLTCVLTFKCIDHKLLDTKSGRNTAVVDILSRTLANIWIGCLFFFYQGNSNSLASVDLGSGYVGLREYCPVRVALRMGIHAYAGPALAGATLFCALAAEAGSWQQ
;
A
#
# COMPACT_ATOMS: atom_id res chain seq x y z
N MET A 1 10.37 -25.02 -19.67
CA MET A 1 10.92 -23.74 -20.12
C MET A 1 10.97 -23.59 -21.64
N LEU A 2 11.44 -24.60 -22.41
CA LEU A 2 11.43 -24.56 -23.89
C LEU A 2 10.01 -24.53 -24.52
N SER A 3 9.02 -25.19 -23.93
CA SER A 3 7.61 -25.07 -24.34
C SER A 3 7.04 -23.68 -24.05
N PHE A 4 7.47 -23.01 -23.00
CA PHE A 4 7.09 -21.64 -22.66
C PHE A 4 7.58 -20.63 -23.71
N ILE A 5 8.73 -20.88 -24.33
CA ILE A 5 9.28 -20.06 -25.43
C ILE A 5 8.42 -20.17 -26.70
N ARG A 6 7.77 -21.31 -26.93
CA ARG A 6 6.84 -21.50 -28.08
C ARG A 6 5.56 -20.67 -27.96
N TYR A 7 5.16 -20.30 -26.71
CA TYR A 7 3.94 -19.52 -26.45
C TYR A 7 4.22 -18.05 -26.08
N ARG A 8 5.41 -17.52 -26.45
CA ARG A 8 5.82 -16.13 -26.12
C ARG A 8 4.74 -15.10 -26.40
N TRP A 9 4.13 -15.19 -27.58
CA TRP A 9 3.11 -14.22 -27.99
C TRP A 9 1.81 -14.35 -27.19
N THR A 10 1.35 -15.56 -26.90
CA THR A 10 0.15 -15.78 -26.10
C THR A 10 0.37 -15.33 -24.64
N GLY A 11 1.53 -15.64 -24.06
CA GLY A 11 1.88 -15.17 -22.73
C GLY A 11 1.99 -13.64 -22.67
N LEU A 12 2.61 -13.03 -23.67
CA LEU A 12 2.69 -11.57 -23.77
C LEU A 12 1.30 -10.94 -23.90
N CYS A 13 0.42 -11.50 -24.75
CA CYS A 13 -0.96 -11.03 -24.89
C CYS A 13 -1.72 -11.09 -23.55
N LEU A 14 -1.63 -12.21 -22.84
CA LEU A 14 -2.30 -12.36 -21.54
C LEU A 14 -1.76 -11.37 -20.50
N LEU A 15 -0.45 -11.11 -20.49
CA LEU A 15 0.15 -10.10 -19.61
C LEU A 15 -0.36 -8.70 -19.94
N VAL A 16 -0.38 -8.31 -21.23
CA VAL A 16 -0.88 -7.00 -21.67
C VAL A 16 -2.36 -6.84 -21.32
N MET A 17 -3.15 -7.90 -21.51
CA MET A 17 -4.57 -7.90 -21.13
C MET A 17 -4.76 -7.79 -19.61
N ALA A 18 -3.91 -8.44 -18.80
CA ALA A 18 -3.96 -8.32 -17.34
C ALA A 18 -3.65 -6.89 -16.89
N LEU A 19 -2.64 -6.25 -17.48
CA LEU A 19 -2.32 -4.85 -17.22
C LEU A 19 -3.48 -3.91 -17.63
N GLY A 20 -4.10 -4.15 -18.79
CA GLY A 20 -5.28 -3.40 -19.24
C GLY A 20 -6.48 -3.56 -18.31
N ALA A 21 -6.75 -4.79 -17.86
CA ALA A 21 -7.82 -5.07 -16.91
C ALA A 21 -7.55 -4.42 -15.54
N LEU A 22 -6.30 -4.44 -15.07
CA LEU A 22 -5.90 -3.75 -13.85
C LEU A 22 -6.09 -2.22 -13.97
N MET A 23 -5.70 -1.63 -15.10
CA MET A 23 -5.94 -0.20 -15.36
C MET A 23 -7.43 0.14 -15.37
N LEU A 24 -8.27 -0.71 -15.98
CA LEU A 24 -9.72 -0.53 -15.99
C LEU A 24 -10.31 -0.64 -14.58
N PHE A 25 -9.80 -1.58 -13.76
CA PHE A 25 -10.16 -1.69 -12.36
C PHE A 25 -9.82 -0.42 -11.59
N MET A 26 -8.58 0.08 -11.75
CA MET A 26 -8.11 1.30 -11.10
C MET A 26 -8.96 2.51 -11.51
N PHE A 27 -9.30 2.61 -12.80
CA PHE A 27 -10.17 3.67 -13.30
C PHE A 27 -11.58 3.64 -12.67
N GLY A 28 -12.17 2.46 -12.53
CA GLY A 28 -13.48 2.32 -11.90
C GLY A 28 -13.46 2.51 -10.38
N PHE A 29 -12.35 2.13 -9.75
CA PHE A 29 -12.17 2.23 -8.30
C PHE A 29 -11.78 3.64 -7.84
N PHE A 30 -11.12 4.43 -8.69
CA PHE A 30 -10.70 5.79 -8.40
C PHE A 30 -11.47 6.80 -9.27
N PRO A 31 -12.72 7.13 -8.93
CA PRO A 31 -13.49 8.10 -9.71
C PRO A 31 -12.81 9.47 -9.70
N LEU A 32 -12.78 10.10 -10.87
CA LEU A 32 -12.27 11.47 -11.02
C LEU A 32 -13.33 12.48 -10.64
N LYS A 33 -12.95 13.42 -9.80
CA LYS A 33 -13.71 14.64 -9.60
C LYS A 33 -13.17 15.72 -10.55
N TYR A 34 -14.02 16.23 -11.42
CA TYR A 34 -13.67 17.40 -12.21
C TYR A 34 -13.83 18.65 -11.34
N HIS A 35 -12.73 19.33 -11.06
CA HIS A 35 -12.79 20.67 -10.48
C HIS A 35 -13.46 21.61 -11.49
N SER A 36 -14.38 22.45 -11.02
CA SER A 36 -15.12 23.34 -11.90
C SER A 36 -14.22 24.38 -12.61
N GLY A 37 -13.01 24.58 -12.08
CA GLY A 37 -12.07 25.60 -12.53
C GLY A 37 -12.61 27.03 -12.38
N LYS A 38 -13.70 27.19 -11.65
CA LYS A 38 -14.29 28.49 -11.35
C LYS A 38 -13.66 29.06 -10.10
N PHE A 39 -13.17 30.26 -10.21
CA PHE A 39 -12.65 31.04 -9.10
C PHE A 39 -13.76 31.94 -8.55
N ALA A 40 -13.88 31.97 -7.22
CA ALA A 40 -14.89 32.76 -6.53
C ALA A 40 -14.46 34.23 -6.46
N HIS A 41 -15.40 35.13 -6.68
CA HIS A 41 -15.22 36.59 -6.55
C HIS A 41 -16.32 37.19 -5.66
N MET A 42 -16.05 38.32 -5.03
CA MET A 42 -17.04 39.00 -4.19
C MET A 42 -18.28 39.42 -4.97
N ASP A 43 -18.14 39.64 -6.26
CA ASP A 43 -19.26 40.00 -7.15
C ASP A 43 -20.23 38.82 -7.39
N ASP A 44 -19.81 37.58 -7.03
CA ASP A 44 -20.67 36.38 -7.10
C ASP A 44 -21.67 36.29 -5.93
N LEU A 45 -21.55 37.18 -4.93
CA LEU A 45 -22.45 37.21 -3.78
C LEU A 45 -23.88 37.52 -4.22
N PRO A 46 -24.90 36.79 -3.72
CA PRO A 46 -26.29 37.03 -4.10
C PRO A 46 -26.80 38.39 -3.64
N ASN A 47 -27.28 39.21 -4.57
CA ASN A 47 -27.89 40.50 -4.29
C ASN A 47 -29.46 40.42 -4.32
N PHE A 48 -30.00 39.26 -4.57
CA PHE A 48 -31.45 38.97 -4.58
C PHE A 48 -31.75 37.64 -3.91
N ILE A 49 -32.82 37.64 -3.08
CA ILE A 49 -33.35 36.46 -2.41
C ILE A 49 -34.82 36.38 -2.79
N ASP A 50 -35.22 35.39 -3.61
CA ASP A 50 -36.60 35.25 -4.15
C ASP A 50 -37.20 36.58 -4.62
N GLY A 51 -36.43 37.36 -5.38
CA GLY A 51 -36.85 38.64 -5.92
C GLY A 51 -36.70 39.86 -4.97
N VAL A 52 -36.41 39.66 -3.69
CA VAL A 52 -36.16 40.75 -2.72
C VAL A 52 -34.70 41.16 -2.78
N SER A 53 -34.43 42.49 -2.96
CA SER A 53 -33.07 43.02 -3.01
C SER A 53 -32.40 43.03 -1.63
N ILE A 54 -31.13 42.66 -1.59
CA ILE A 54 -30.27 42.70 -0.43
C ILE A 54 -28.87 43.10 -0.88
N ASP A 55 -28.20 43.95 -0.12
CA ASP A 55 -26.76 44.22 -0.39
C ASP A 55 -25.92 43.02 0.14
N GLY A 56 -25.49 42.18 -0.79
CA GLY A 56 -24.75 40.97 -0.45
C GLY A 56 -23.38 41.27 0.17
N GLN A 57 -22.69 42.31 -0.28
CA GLN A 57 -21.36 42.66 0.23
C GLN A 57 -21.43 43.28 1.63
N GLU A 58 -22.46 44.13 1.87
CA GLU A 58 -22.69 44.70 3.19
C GLU A 58 -23.01 43.63 4.24
N VAL A 59 -23.91 42.71 3.89
CA VAL A 59 -24.37 41.67 4.84
C VAL A 59 -23.34 40.60 5.07
N TYR A 60 -22.49 40.32 4.07
CA TYR A 60 -21.43 39.32 4.20
C TYR A 60 -20.25 39.78 5.07
N ASN A 61 -20.13 41.04 5.37
CA ASN A 61 -19.00 41.62 6.08
C ASN A 61 -18.91 41.13 7.54
N SER A 62 -17.80 40.44 7.89
CA SER A 62 -17.49 39.97 9.24
C SER A 62 -16.73 40.96 10.12
N GLY A 63 -16.39 42.17 9.60
CA GLY A 63 -15.48 43.09 10.23
C GLY A 63 -14.00 42.80 9.95
N GLU A 64 -13.11 43.56 10.56
CA GLU A 64 -11.67 43.30 10.49
C GLU A 64 -11.28 42.22 11.50
N ASN A 65 -10.99 41.02 11.04
CA ASN A 65 -10.53 39.90 11.87
C ASN A 65 -9.11 39.47 11.48
N THR A 66 -8.40 38.91 12.45
CA THR A 66 -7.15 38.18 12.23
C THR A 66 -7.41 36.69 12.50
N VAL A 67 -6.91 35.83 11.65
CA VAL A 67 -7.11 34.38 11.77
C VAL A 67 -5.76 33.69 11.95
N ILE A 68 -5.68 32.81 12.94
CA ILE A 68 -4.53 31.92 13.15
C ILE A 68 -5.03 30.49 13.05
N LEU A 69 -4.40 29.70 12.22
CA LEU A 69 -4.64 28.27 12.08
C LEU A 69 -3.40 27.52 12.59
N MET A 70 -3.55 26.85 13.75
CA MET A 70 -2.54 25.97 14.31
C MET A 70 -2.93 24.53 14.06
N VAL A 71 -2.21 23.87 13.14
CA VAL A 71 -2.37 22.46 12.85
C VAL A 71 -1.33 21.69 13.66
N ILE A 72 -1.78 20.73 14.45
CA ILE A 72 -0.92 19.78 15.19
C ILE A 72 -1.13 18.43 14.56
N ASP A 73 -0.14 17.97 13.77
CA ASP A 73 -0.18 16.72 13.02
C ASP A 73 -0.38 15.52 13.96
N GLY A 74 -1.32 14.64 13.62
CA GLY A 74 -1.66 13.46 14.41
C GLY A 74 -2.43 13.73 15.72
N LEU A 75 -3.02 14.93 15.91
CA LEU A 75 -3.75 15.29 17.13
C LEU A 75 -5.11 14.59 17.19
N ARG A 76 -5.28 13.69 18.12
CA ARG A 76 -6.53 12.98 18.40
C ARG A 76 -7.50 13.83 19.24
N TYR A 77 -8.79 13.63 19.02
CA TYR A 77 -9.83 14.32 19.80
C TYR A 77 -9.73 14.04 21.30
N ASP A 78 -9.39 12.80 21.69
CA ASP A 78 -9.29 12.38 23.10
C ASP A 78 -8.00 12.87 23.80
N PHE A 79 -7.07 13.51 23.06
CA PHE A 79 -5.89 14.16 23.64
C PHE A 79 -6.17 15.57 24.19
N VAL A 80 -7.26 16.22 23.75
CA VAL A 80 -7.62 17.55 24.25
C VAL A 80 -8.38 17.44 25.59
N THR A 81 -7.61 17.27 26.66
CA THR A 81 -8.10 17.15 28.04
C THR A 81 -7.30 18.07 28.97
N GLU A 82 -7.83 18.37 30.14
CA GLU A 82 -7.12 19.17 31.14
C GLU A 82 -5.80 18.53 31.61
N GLU A 83 -5.68 17.22 31.53
CA GLU A 83 -4.47 16.51 31.91
C GLU A 83 -3.34 16.70 30.88
N TYR A 84 -3.67 16.72 29.60
CA TYR A 84 -2.71 16.80 28.50
C TYR A 84 -2.50 18.24 28.01
N MET A 85 -3.58 19.05 27.98
CA MET A 85 -3.60 20.43 27.49
C MET A 85 -4.33 21.33 28.52
N PRO A 86 -3.73 21.65 29.64
CA PRO A 86 -4.39 22.34 30.76
C PRO A 86 -4.89 23.76 30.38
N PHE A 87 -4.12 24.55 29.65
CA PHE A 87 -4.54 25.89 29.26
C PHE A 87 -5.70 25.85 28.23
N THR A 88 -5.64 24.99 27.24
CA THR A 88 -6.76 24.77 26.32
C THR A 88 -8.00 24.30 27.08
N GLY A 89 -7.85 23.42 28.08
CA GLY A 89 -8.91 23.01 28.99
C GLY A 89 -9.53 24.17 29.79
N GLU A 90 -8.71 25.12 30.24
CA GLU A 90 -9.18 26.34 30.91
C GLU A 90 -9.98 27.25 29.96
N LEU A 91 -9.52 27.44 28.72
CA LEU A 91 -10.27 28.20 27.69
C LEU A 91 -11.66 27.62 27.42
N LEU A 92 -11.77 26.29 27.36
CA LEU A 92 -13.03 25.60 27.18
C LEU A 92 -13.97 25.75 28.39
N LYS A 93 -13.46 25.68 29.61
CA LYS A 93 -14.22 25.89 30.86
C LYS A 93 -14.75 27.31 30.95
N ASN A 94 -13.90 28.28 30.64
CA ASN A 94 -14.23 29.70 30.70
C ASN A 94 -15.06 30.15 29.49
N LYS A 95 -15.43 29.21 28.56
CA LYS A 95 -16.18 29.48 27.34
C LYS A 95 -15.51 30.48 26.37
N SER A 96 -14.23 30.76 26.53
CA SER A 96 -13.44 31.55 25.58
C SER A 96 -13.09 30.75 24.33
N ALA A 97 -13.40 29.46 24.30
CA ALA A 97 -13.24 28.56 23.15
C ALA A 97 -14.41 27.56 23.07
N CYS A 98 -14.72 27.12 21.83
CA CYS A 98 -15.56 25.98 21.55
C CYS A 98 -14.72 24.84 20.99
N ILE A 99 -14.99 23.61 21.41
CA ILE A 99 -14.40 22.40 20.79
C ILE A 99 -15.46 21.63 20.01
N TYR A 100 -15.10 21.22 18.80
CA TYR A 100 -15.88 20.36 17.91
C TYR A 100 -15.16 19.03 17.69
N VAL A 101 -15.93 18.00 17.43
CA VAL A 101 -15.40 16.77 16.82
C VAL A 101 -15.37 17.01 15.33
N SER A 102 -14.19 17.18 14.75
CA SER A 102 -14.03 17.28 13.30
C SER A 102 -13.75 15.89 12.73
N VAL A 103 -14.42 15.55 11.64
CA VAL A 103 -14.25 14.26 10.97
C VAL A 103 -13.29 14.43 9.81
N ALA A 104 -12.12 13.79 9.92
CA ALA A 104 -11.18 13.66 8.82
C ALA A 104 -11.65 12.55 7.87
N GLU A 105 -11.65 12.82 6.57
CA GLU A 105 -12.10 11.86 5.56
C GLU A 105 -11.04 10.77 5.32
N PRO A 106 -11.36 9.46 5.42
CA PRO A 106 -10.42 8.38 5.13
C PRO A 106 -10.09 8.29 3.63
N PRO A 107 -8.85 7.83 3.23
CA PRO A 107 -7.78 7.36 4.11
C PRO A 107 -6.99 8.49 4.75
N THR A 108 -6.78 8.40 6.07
CA THR A 108 -6.00 9.34 6.88
C THR A 108 -4.53 8.97 6.78
N VAL A 109 -3.79 9.47 5.80
CA VAL A 109 -2.38 9.07 5.58
C VAL A 109 -1.48 10.27 5.38
N THR A 110 -0.52 10.43 6.27
CA THR A 110 0.66 11.28 6.09
C THR A 110 1.82 10.44 5.57
N MET A 111 2.48 10.86 4.52
CA MET A 111 3.73 10.23 4.06
C MET A 111 4.92 11.15 4.28
N PRO A 112 6.03 10.69 4.91
CA PRO A 112 7.22 11.49 5.08
C PRO A 112 7.95 11.69 3.74
N ARG A 113 8.55 12.86 3.55
CA ARG A 113 9.26 13.28 2.36
C ARG A 113 10.68 13.72 2.66
N ILE A 114 11.64 13.38 1.81
CA ILE A 114 13.01 13.81 1.89
C ILE A 114 13.33 14.77 0.75
N LYS A 115 13.98 15.89 1.06
CA LYS A 115 14.49 16.84 0.11
C LYS A 115 15.99 17.01 0.29
N SER A 116 16.73 17.06 -0.81
CA SER A 116 18.11 17.54 -0.87
C SER A 116 18.14 18.95 -1.46
N PRO A 117 18.98 19.85 -0.95
CA PRO A 117 19.23 21.14 -1.61
C PRO A 117 20.21 20.95 -2.76
N GLU A 118 19.92 21.64 -3.85
CA GLU A 118 20.76 21.89 -4.99
C GLU A 118 21.07 20.76 -5.98
N LEU A 119 20.23 20.71 -7.04
CA LEU A 119 20.79 20.58 -8.41
C LEU A 119 19.79 21.18 -9.41
N LYS A 120 20.34 22.12 -10.15
CA LYS A 120 19.79 22.99 -11.17
C LYS A 120 18.73 22.41 -12.10
N LYS A 121 17.65 23.22 -12.17
CA LYS A 121 16.81 23.55 -13.34
C LYS A 121 16.35 22.47 -14.33
N GLU A 122 15.05 22.34 -14.39
CA GLU A 122 14.22 22.07 -15.56
C GLU A 122 13.77 20.65 -15.89
N ARG A 123 14.21 19.58 -15.22
CA ARG A 123 13.67 18.23 -15.50
C ARG A 123 13.29 17.36 -14.29
N ALA A 124 13.43 17.85 -13.04
CA ALA A 124 13.20 17.09 -11.82
C ALA A 124 11.86 17.40 -11.11
N GLN A 125 10.98 18.15 -11.72
CA GLN A 125 9.80 18.75 -11.09
C GLN A 125 8.57 17.83 -11.01
N TRP A 126 8.68 16.56 -11.42
CA TRP A 126 7.53 15.72 -11.71
C TRP A 126 7.12 14.69 -10.64
N ARG A 127 7.74 14.61 -9.45
CA ARG A 127 7.50 13.44 -8.59
C ARG A 127 7.53 13.71 -7.08
N ARG A 128 6.57 14.44 -6.51
CA ARG A 128 6.45 14.51 -5.03
C ARG A 128 5.03 14.84 -4.58
N THR A 129 4.50 14.10 -3.61
CA THR A 129 3.35 14.42 -2.74
C THR A 129 2.08 13.59 -2.94
N ILE A 130 1.65 12.74 -1.99
CA ILE A 130 0.42 11.98 -2.17
C ILE A 130 -0.64 12.15 -1.09
N ASN A 131 -0.34 12.11 0.17
CA ASN A 131 -1.40 11.86 1.16
C ASN A 131 -1.69 13.00 2.13
N PHE A 132 -0.71 13.69 2.58
CA PHE A 132 -0.83 14.93 3.38
C PHE A 132 -1.62 16.05 2.66
N TRP A 133 -1.69 16.00 1.35
CA TRP A 133 -2.48 16.87 0.51
C TRP A 133 -3.97 16.87 0.81
N ARG A 134 -4.53 15.74 1.22
CA ARG A 134 -5.97 15.57 1.32
C ARG A 134 -6.55 16.42 2.43
N ASP A 135 -5.93 16.41 3.59
CA ASP A 135 -6.43 17.10 4.76
C ASP A 135 -6.16 18.60 4.68
N ILE A 136 -4.97 19.03 4.28
CA ILE A 136 -4.68 20.44 3.97
C ILE A 136 -5.55 20.93 2.81
N PHE A 137 -5.73 20.12 1.77
CA PHE A 137 -6.58 20.44 0.64
C PHE A 137 -8.02 20.66 1.11
N ALA A 138 -8.58 19.77 1.90
CA ALA A 138 -9.93 19.89 2.45
C ALA A 138 -10.08 21.14 3.32
N MET A 139 -9.12 21.41 4.22
CA MET A 139 -9.10 22.60 5.08
C MET A 139 -8.99 23.91 4.33
N MET A 140 -8.29 23.94 3.17
CA MET A 140 -8.03 25.18 2.42
C MET A 140 -8.94 25.38 1.21
N THR A 141 -9.45 24.35 0.60
CA THR A 141 -10.37 24.44 -0.54
C THR A 141 -11.83 24.27 -0.14
N GLY A 142 -12.08 23.62 1.03
CA GLY A 142 -13.42 23.25 1.46
C GLY A 142 -14.03 22.13 0.63
N SER A 143 -13.25 21.39 -0.14
CA SER A 143 -13.70 20.29 -0.96
C SER A 143 -12.98 18.99 -0.62
N VAL A 144 -13.68 17.85 -0.70
CA VAL A 144 -13.09 16.54 -0.49
C VAL A 144 -12.33 16.15 -1.76
N SER A 145 -11.02 15.89 -1.66
CA SER A 145 -10.23 15.34 -2.75
C SER A 145 -10.50 13.85 -2.92
N THR A 146 -10.56 13.36 -4.16
CA THR A 146 -10.62 11.92 -4.42
C THR A 146 -9.24 11.30 -4.30
N PHE A 147 -9.17 9.98 -4.08
CA PHE A 147 -7.90 9.26 -4.10
C PHE A 147 -7.21 9.35 -5.47
N ALA A 148 -7.98 9.51 -6.54
CA ALA A 148 -7.45 9.74 -7.88
C ALA A 148 -6.74 11.09 -7.99
N ASP A 149 -7.29 12.14 -7.40
CA ASP A 149 -6.62 13.46 -7.33
C ASP A 149 -5.29 13.34 -6.58
N VAL A 150 -5.29 12.55 -5.51
CA VAL A 150 -4.10 12.22 -4.73
C VAL A 150 -3.08 11.44 -5.55
N ALA A 151 -3.49 10.36 -6.22
CA ALA A 151 -2.60 9.48 -6.99
C ALA A 151 -2.03 10.17 -8.23
N LEU A 152 -2.81 11.04 -8.90
CA LEU A 152 -2.38 11.79 -10.08
C LEU A 152 -1.53 13.00 -9.74
N ASN A 153 -1.77 13.60 -8.59
CA ASN A 153 -0.99 14.73 -8.08
C ASN A 153 0.35 14.31 -7.47
N PHE A 154 0.76 13.05 -7.59
CA PHE A 154 2.10 12.58 -7.20
C PHE A 154 3.26 13.42 -7.74
N GLY A 155 2.97 14.35 -8.61
CA GLY A 155 3.92 15.27 -9.20
C GLY A 155 3.38 16.66 -9.50
N ALA A 156 2.14 16.99 -9.09
CA ALA A 156 1.60 18.33 -9.34
C ALA A 156 2.22 19.36 -8.40
N PRO A 157 2.74 20.48 -8.94
CA PRO A 157 3.47 21.47 -8.15
C PRO A 157 2.56 22.40 -7.33
N ALA A 158 1.25 22.50 -7.63
CA ALA A 158 0.34 23.45 -6.99
C ALA A 158 -1.11 22.98 -7.04
N VAL A 159 -1.93 23.44 -6.09
CA VAL A 159 -3.39 23.31 -6.13
C VAL A 159 -3.93 24.10 -7.33
N ARG A 160 -4.61 23.40 -8.24
CA ARG A 160 -5.19 24.02 -9.45
C ARG A 160 -6.57 24.63 -9.21
N GLY A 161 -7.24 24.25 -8.12
CA GLY A 161 -8.54 24.75 -7.71
C GLY A 161 -8.45 26.04 -6.89
N ASP A 162 -9.61 26.58 -6.56
CA ASP A 162 -9.75 27.74 -5.71
C ASP A 162 -9.44 27.38 -4.23
N SER A 163 -8.91 28.33 -3.47
CA SER A 163 -8.53 28.12 -2.07
C SER A 163 -8.71 29.38 -1.23
N VAL A 164 -8.83 29.22 0.08
CA VAL A 164 -8.85 30.32 1.06
C VAL A 164 -7.69 31.28 0.86
N LEU A 165 -6.48 30.76 0.63
CA LEU A 165 -5.29 31.58 0.42
C LEU A 165 -5.39 32.45 -0.83
N ARG A 166 -5.95 31.88 -1.92
CA ARG A 166 -6.12 32.65 -3.15
C ARG A 166 -7.18 33.74 -2.98
N VAL A 167 -8.37 33.38 -2.47
CA VAL A 167 -9.43 34.39 -2.28
C VAL A 167 -9.05 35.46 -1.25
N ALA A 168 -8.25 35.11 -0.23
CA ALA A 168 -7.69 36.07 0.70
C ALA A 168 -6.64 36.99 0.04
N SER A 169 -5.75 36.43 -0.78
CA SER A 169 -4.76 37.21 -1.55
C SER A 169 -5.43 38.21 -2.52
N ASP A 170 -6.50 37.79 -3.21
CA ASP A 170 -7.29 38.67 -4.10
C ASP A 170 -7.94 39.82 -3.32
N ARG A 171 -8.16 39.65 -2.01
CA ARG A 171 -8.64 40.72 -1.10
C ARG A 171 -7.50 41.54 -0.47
N GLY A 172 -6.26 41.30 -0.89
CA GLY A 172 -5.09 41.97 -0.35
C GLY A 172 -4.73 41.59 1.09
N ARG A 173 -5.24 40.44 1.57
CA ARG A 173 -4.93 39.90 2.91
C ARG A 173 -3.54 39.28 2.94
N ARG A 174 -2.77 39.61 3.99
CA ARG A 174 -1.41 39.11 4.17
C ARG A 174 -1.41 37.77 4.87
N SER A 175 -1.02 36.71 4.16
CA SER A 175 -0.89 35.35 4.68
C SER A 175 0.56 35.02 5.02
N VAL A 176 0.79 34.40 6.20
CA VAL A 176 2.11 33.99 6.70
C VAL A 176 2.05 32.51 7.08
N MET A 177 3.14 31.75 6.86
CA MET A 177 3.17 30.33 7.11
C MET A 177 4.51 29.87 7.70
N TYR A 178 4.47 29.08 8.79
CA TYR A 178 5.62 28.39 9.34
C TYR A 178 5.24 26.92 9.60
N GLY A 179 6.06 25.98 9.11
CA GLY A 179 5.82 24.55 9.24
C GLY A 179 6.23 23.75 8.03
N ASP A 180 5.54 22.64 7.74
CA ASP A 180 5.89 21.76 6.63
C ASP A 180 5.99 22.51 5.29
N ASP A 181 7.10 22.30 4.60
CA ASP A 181 7.38 22.90 3.27
C ASP A 181 6.35 22.49 2.20
N THR A 182 5.49 21.52 2.49
CA THR A 182 4.36 21.11 1.67
C THR A 182 3.38 22.23 1.39
N TRP A 183 3.11 23.08 2.39
CA TRP A 183 2.25 24.25 2.21
C TRP A 183 2.77 25.19 1.14
N LEU A 184 4.09 25.38 1.07
CA LEU A 184 4.73 26.25 0.09
C LEU A 184 4.62 25.69 -1.34
N ARG A 185 4.60 24.37 -1.46
CA ARG A 185 4.45 23.70 -2.76
C ARG A 185 3.00 23.67 -3.23
N LEU A 186 2.08 23.52 -2.29
CA LEU A 186 0.64 23.51 -2.57
C LEU A 186 0.15 24.88 -3.06
N PHE A 187 0.65 25.94 -2.43
CA PHE A 187 0.17 27.30 -2.63
C PHE A 187 1.34 28.25 -2.94
N PRO A 188 2.05 28.04 -4.07
CA PRO A 188 3.21 28.85 -4.42
C PRO A 188 2.83 30.31 -4.70
N GLY A 189 3.61 31.23 -4.16
CA GLY A 189 3.43 32.67 -4.41
C GLY A 189 2.26 33.32 -3.67
N LEU A 190 1.53 32.62 -2.81
CA LEU A 190 0.42 33.15 -2.01
C LEU A 190 0.83 33.56 -0.58
N TRP A 191 2.06 33.33 -0.19
CA TRP A 191 2.59 33.61 1.14
C TRP A 191 3.41 34.91 1.11
N ALA A 192 3.09 35.86 2.00
CA ALA A 192 3.86 37.09 2.15
C ALA A 192 5.19 36.87 2.90
N GLU A 193 5.16 35.95 3.89
CA GLU A 193 6.33 35.47 4.62
C GLU A 193 6.14 33.97 4.90
N SER A 194 7.22 33.19 4.78
CA SER A 194 7.12 31.77 5.04
C SER A 194 8.48 31.15 5.37
N ASP A 195 8.48 30.14 6.25
CA ASP A 195 9.63 29.27 6.51
C ASP A 195 9.17 27.82 6.55
N GLY A 196 9.67 27.03 5.61
CA GLY A 196 9.32 25.64 5.46
C GLY A 196 10.30 24.72 6.15
N THR A 197 9.81 23.89 7.07
CA THR A 197 10.59 22.81 7.69
C THR A 197 10.40 21.51 6.93
N THR A 198 11.39 20.64 6.96
CA THR A 198 11.27 19.32 6.32
C THR A 198 10.65 18.30 7.28
N SER A 199 9.53 17.71 6.90
CA SER A 199 8.77 16.73 7.69
C SER A 199 9.33 15.30 7.67
N PHE A 200 10.61 15.11 7.36
CA PHE A 200 11.12 13.80 6.93
C PHE A 200 11.90 13.00 7.93
N TYR A 201 12.42 13.66 8.92
CA TYR A 201 13.12 12.96 9.98
C TYR A 201 12.11 12.62 11.07
N VAL A 202 11.32 11.57 10.90
CA VAL A 202 10.41 11.06 11.93
C VAL A 202 11.10 10.76 13.27
N THR A 203 12.44 10.73 13.30
CA THR A 203 13.23 10.68 14.52
C THR A 203 13.43 12.05 15.18
N ASP A 204 13.14 13.14 14.47
CA ASP A 204 13.19 14.49 14.98
C ASP A 204 11.78 14.96 15.34
N TYR A 205 11.47 15.01 16.60
CA TYR A 205 10.23 15.55 17.17
C TYR A 205 10.44 16.80 18.01
N THR A 206 11.63 17.39 17.98
CA THR A 206 11.98 18.58 18.74
C THR A 206 12.35 19.73 17.84
N GLU A 207 13.39 19.59 16.98
CA GLU A 207 13.85 20.64 16.09
C GLU A 207 12.83 21.01 15.01
N VAL A 208 12.06 20.03 14.54
CA VAL A 208 11.00 20.28 13.57
C VAL A 208 9.95 21.27 14.10
N ASP A 209 9.60 21.19 15.39
CA ASP A 209 8.65 22.10 16.03
C ASP A 209 9.31 23.39 16.51
N ASN A 210 10.57 23.35 16.98
CA ASN A 210 11.36 24.54 17.30
C ASN A 210 11.51 25.47 16.10
N ASN A 211 11.67 24.90 14.90
CA ASN A 211 11.73 25.67 13.66
C ASN A 211 10.46 26.49 13.37
N VAL A 212 9.31 26.08 13.87
CA VAL A 212 8.06 26.86 13.83
C VAL A 212 8.02 27.87 14.97
N THR A 213 8.27 27.42 16.20
CA THR A 213 8.12 28.20 17.43
C THR A 213 9.06 29.41 17.49
N ARG A 214 10.28 29.33 16.90
CA ARG A 214 11.27 30.44 16.87
C ARG A 214 10.76 31.71 16.19
N HIS A 215 9.80 31.63 15.31
CA HIS A 215 9.23 32.78 14.59
C HIS A 215 8.16 33.51 15.40
N LEU A 216 7.55 32.85 16.42
CA LEU A 216 6.37 33.37 17.10
C LEU A 216 6.63 34.68 17.80
N ASP A 217 7.80 34.89 18.47
CA ASP A 217 8.10 36.12 19.20
C ASP A 217 8.07 37.34 18.29
N LYS A 218 8.65 37.21 17.08
CA LYS A 218 8.65 38.28 16.08
C LYS A 218 7.25 38.48 15.50
N THR A 219 6.61 37.41 15.10
CA THR A 219 5.36 37.45 14.29
C THR A 219 4.16 37.90 15.12
N LEU A 220 4.09 37.49 16.42
CA LEU A 220 2.98 37.83 17.30
C LEU A 220 3.13 39.24 17.94
N THR A 221 4.30 39.85 17.80
CA THR A 221 4.49 41.23 18.30
C THR A 221 3.73 42.20 17.41
N PRO A 222 2.76 42.99 17.98
CA PRO A 222 1.98 43.91 17.20
C PRO A 222 2.81 45.12 16.76
N ASP A 223 2.32 45.83 15.72
CA ASP A 223 2.86 47.08 15.26
C ASP A 223 2.61 48.25 16.25
N GLU A 224 3.04 49.44 15.90
CA GLU A 224 2.83 50.64 16.73
C GLU A 224 1.35 50.98 16.97
N ASN A 225 0.45 50.46 16.11
CA ASN A 225 -1.00 50.60 16.22
C ASN A 225 -1.65 49.44 16.94
N LYS A 226 -0.88 48.59 17.62
CA LYS A 226 -1.29 47.35 18.28
C LYS A 226 -2.04 46.36 17.34
N LYS A 227 -1.74 46.41 16.03
CA LYS A 227 -2.28 45.48 15.06
C LYS A 227 -1.22 44.41 14.69
N PRO A 228 -1.61 43.13 14.49
CA PRO A 228 -0.70 42.13 13.96
C PRO A 228 -0.27 42.48 12.53
N THR A 229 0.94 42.08 12.16
CA THR A 229 1.52 42.34 10.82
C THR A 229 0.98 41.42 9.73
N PHE A 230 0.04 40.54 10.05
CA PHE A 230 -0.60 39.57 9.15
C PHE A 230 -2.12 39.54 9.38
N ASP A 231 -2.85 39.08 8.36
CA ASP A 231 -4.29 38.83 8.46
C ASP A 231 -4.58 37.31 8.67
N PHE A 232 -3.76 36.44 8.08
CA PHE A 232 -3.86 34.99 8.21
C PHE A 232 -2.49 34.38 8.51
N LEU A 233 -2.39 33.62 9.61
CA LEU A 233 -1.19 32.89 10.02
C LEU A 233 -1.47 31.40 10.07
N VAL A 234 -0.66 30.60 9.41
CA VAL A 234 -0.69 29.14 9.47
C VAL A 234 0.56 28.64 10.18
N LEU A 235 0.35 27.83 11.21
CA LEU A 235 1.39 27.15 11.98
C LEU A 235 1.15 25.65 11.87
N HIS A 236 2.17 24.87 11.50
CA HIS A 236 2.03 23.45 11.36
C HIS A 236 3.14 22.70 12.12
N TYR A 237 2.75 21.99 13.18
CA TYR A 237 3.59 21.23 14.10
C TYR A 237 3.54 19.74 13.78
N LEU A 238 4.67 19.08 13.66
CA LEU A 238 4.81 17.71 13.17
C LEU A 238 5.28 16.73 14.25
N GLY A 239 5.86 17.25 15.36
CA GLY A 239 6.54 16.42 16.34
C GLY A 239 5.66 15.38 17.02
N LEU A 240 4.37 15.66 17.21
CA LEU A 240 3.43 14.70 17.82
C LEU A 240 3.21 13.48 16.92
N ASP A 241 3.02 13.68 15.61
CA ASP A 241 2.85 12.58 14.65
C ASP A 241 4.14 11.77 14.50
N HIS A 242 5.31 12.41 14.51
CA HIS A 242 6.60 11.72 14.51
C HIS A 242 6.75 10.76 15.70
N ILE A 243 6.34 11.17 16.91
CA ILE A 243 6.29 10.27 18.07
C ILE A 243 5.31 9.13 17.83
N GLY A 244 4.13 9.45 17.30
CA GLY A 244 3.11 8.46 16.94
C GLY A 244 3.61 7.39 16.00
N HIS A 245 4.34 7.76 14.95
CA HIS A 245 4.92 6.82 13.98
C HIS A 245 5.97 5.90 14.57
N LEU A 246 6.80 6.39 15.49
CA LEU A 246 7.91 5.61 16.05
C LEU A 246 7.50 4.77 17.25
N GLU A 247 6.72 5.35 18.16
CA GLU A 247 6.47 4.80 19.49
C GLU A 247 4.97 4.54 19.77
N GLY A 248 4.08 5.06 18.94
CA GLY A 248 2.62 4.94 19.10
C GLY A 248 2.01 5.97 20.04
N ALA A 249 0.68 6.04 20.04
CA ALA A 249 -0.10 7.02 20.80
C ALA A 249 0.00 6.85 22.34
N ARG A 250 0.49 5.72 22.81
CA ARG A 250 0.70 5.45 24.24
C ARG A 250 2.13 5.74 24.74
N SER A 251 2.97 6.32 23.89
CA SER A 251 4.33 6.68 24.27
C SER A 251 4.33 7.67 25.45
N PRO A 252 5.26 7.52 26.41
CA PRO A 252 5.43 8.47 27.51
C PRO A 252 5.83 9.88 27.03
N LYS A 253 6.23 10.03 25.77
CA LYS A 253 6.60 11.31 25.14
C LYS A 253 5.38 12.11 24.65
N ILE A 254 4.21 11.48 24.47
CA ILE A 254 2.98 12.14 24.00
C ILE A 254 2.55 13.26 24.96
N LYS A 255 2.48 12.97 26.26
CA LYS A 255 2.04 13.97 27.25
C LYS A 255 2.95 15.20 27.31
N PRO A 256 4.29 15.10 27.41
CA PRO A 256 5.18 16.26 27.34
C PRO A 256 5.04 17.06 26.06
N LYS A 257 4.88 16.38 24.91
CA LYS A 257 4.70 17.05 23.61
C LYS A 257 3.38 17.83 23.54
N LEU A 258 2.29 17.26 24.03
CA LEU A 258 0.99 17.96 24.12
C LEU A 258 1.04 19.18 25.06
N GLN A 259 1.77 19.09 26.17
CA GLN A 259 1.99 20.23 27.06
C GLN A 259 2.83 21.33 26.39
N GLU A 260 3.85 20.96 25.61
CA GLU A 260 4.61 21.89 24.78
C GLU A 260 3.70 22.64 23.78
N MET A 261 2.80 21.91 23.10
CA MET A 261 1.82 22.52 22.19
C MET A 261 0.83 23.41 22.92
N ASP A 262 0.41 23.06 24.11
CA ASP A 262 -0.49 23.87 24.96
C ASP A 262 0.18 25.17 25.44
N ASP A 263 1.48 25.14 25.73
CA ASP A 263 2.27 26.36 26.04
C ASP A 263 2.34 27.31 24.81
N VAL A 264 2.44 26.75 23.60
CA VAL A 264 2.34 27.52 22.36
C VAL A 264 0.96 28.16 22.20
N VAL A 265 -0.11 27.41 22.44
CA VAL A 265 -1.50 27.93 22.45
C VAL A 265 -1.63 29.07 23.44
N LYS A 266 -1.10 28.93 24.65
CA LYS A 266 -1.10 29.99 25.68
C LYS A 266 -0.37 31.23 25.22
N LYS A 267 0.81 31.09 24.62
CA LYS A 267 1.60 32.18 24.06
C LYS A 267 0.83 32.96 22.98
N ILE A 268 0.21 32.25 22.04
CA ILE A 268 -0.58 32.83 20.95
C ILE A 268 -1.79 33.56 21.54
N PHE A 269 -2.60 32.90 22.37
CA PHE A 269 -3.83 33.50 22.90
C PHE A 269 -3.56 34.73 23.77
N THR A 270 -2.51 34.67 24.61
CA THR A 270 -2.09 35.82 25.40
C THR A 270 -1.60 36.99 24.55
N SER A 271 -1.02 36.72 23.39
CA SER A 271 -0.62 37.76 22.44
C SER A 271 -1.83 38.39 21.73
N MET A 272 -2.81 37.54 21.32
CA MET A 272 -4.08 37.99 20.72
C MET A 272 -4.85 38.96 21.62
N GLN A 273 -4.82 38.75 22.95
CA GLN A 273 -5.47 39.64 23.93
C GLN A 273 -4.88 41.05 23.97
N LYS A 274 -3.68 41.25 23.44
CA LYS A 274 -3.02 42.56 23.41
C LYS A 274 -3.29 43.37 22.13
N TRP A 275 -3.96 42.74 21.15
CA TRP A 275 -4.27 43.34 19.87
C TRP A 275 -5.57 44.16 19.91
N ASP A 276 -5.59 45.28 19.24
CA ASP A 276 -6.79 46.14 19.08
C ASP A 276 -7.72 45.64 17.96
N ARG A 277 -7.47 44.43 17.43
CA ARG A 277 -8.25 43.80 16.36
C ARG A 277 -8.75 42.42 16.86
N PRO A 278 -10.03 42.07 16.61
CA PRO A 278 -10.54 40.74 16.94
C PRO A 278 -9.72 39.63 16.27
N ALA A 279 -9.43 38.60 17.02
CA ALA A 279 -8.63 37.49 16.49
C ALA A 279 -9.27 36.14 16.84
N THR A 280 -9.17 35.21 15.88
CA THR A 280 -9.66 33.84 16.02
C THR A 280 -8.50 32.87 15.86
N LEU A 281 -8.30 32.01 16.86
CA LEU A 281 -7.35 30.90 16.83
C LEU A 281 -8.11 29.58 16.59
N PHE A 282 -7.81 28.92 15.49
CA PHE A 282 -8.20 27.54 15.25
C PHE A 282 -7.06 26.61 15.60
N ILE A 283 -7.35 25.61 16.43
CA ILE A 283 -6.41 24.52 16.75
C ILE A 283 -7.06 23.24 16.25
N CYS A 284 -6.41 22.53 15.34
CA CYS A 284 -6.96 21.28 14.81
C CYS A 284 -5.86 20.24 14.58
N GLY A 285 -6.28 18.96 14.59
CA GLY A 285 -5.51 17.90 13.95
C GLY A 285 -5.86 17.83 12.46
N ASP A 286 -4.93 17.46 11.64
CA ASP A 286 -5.19 17.05 10.26
C ASP A 286 -5.79 15.65 10.25
N HIS A 287 -5.23 14.71 11.02
CA HIS A 287 -5.77 13.40 11.34
C HIS A 287 -5.39 13.00 12.77
N GLY A 288 -5.91 11.84 13.24
CA GLY A 288 -5.48 11.22 14.45
C GLY A 288 -4.48 10.07 14.22
N MET A 289 -4.23 9.25 15.23
CA MET A 289 -3.30 8.12 15.17
C MET A 289 -3.83 6.92 15.94
N ARG A 290 -3.44 5.71 15.53
CA ARG A 290 -3.77 4.47 16.25
C ARG A 290 -2.94 4.31 17.52
N ASP A 291 -3.44 3.57 18.49
CA ASP A 291 -2.70 3.26 19.72
C ASP A 291 -1.38 2.53 19.44
N ALA A 292 -1.35 1.65 18.44
CA ALA A 292 -0.15 0.94 18.01
C ALA A 292 0.82 1.80 17.17
N GLY A 293 0.47 3.02 16.88
CA GLY A 293 1.22 3.93 16.03
C GLY A 293 0.81 3.92 14.57
N GLY A 294 1.12 5.03 13.88
CA GLY A 294 0.73 5.27 12.50
C GLY A 294 -0.76 5.58 12.33
N HIS A 295 -1.13 5.90 11.11
CA HIS A 295 -2.47 6.31 10.69
C HIS A 295 -2.69 5.90 9.23
N GLY A 296 -3.87 6.19 8.64
CA GLY A 296 -4.19 5.86 7.23
C GLY A 296 -5.43 5.01 7.09
N GLY A 297 -6.01 4.59 8.21
CA GLY A 297 -7.26 3.85 8.27
C GLY A 297 -8.48 4.73 8.48
N SER A 298 -9.57 4.10 8.86
CA SER A 298 -10.86 4.74 9.16
C SER A 298 -11.32 4.49 10.60
N SER A 299 -10.39 4.11 11.49
CA SER A 299 -10.76 3.90 12.90
C SER A 299 -11.11 5.24 13.56
N PRO A 300 -12.00 5.26 14.57
CA PRO A 300 -12.35 6.50 15.27
C PRO A 300 -11.14 7.28 15.81
N ALA A 301 -10.09 6.59 16.24
CA ALA A 301 -8.86 7.22 16.71
C ALA A 301 -8.06 7.93 15.60
N GLU A 302 -8.29 7.58 14.33
CA GLU A 302 -7.63 8.17 13.18
C GLU A 302 -8.45 9.29 12.55
N ILE A 303 -9.79 9.18 12.52
CA ILE A 303 -10.67 10.11 11.81
C ILE A 303 -11.28 11.19 12.70
N LEU A 304 -11.40 10.97 14.03
CA LEU A 304 -11.97 11.96 14.94
C LEU A 304 -10.87 12.86 15.50
N VAL A 305 -10.80 14.08 14.98
CA VAL A 305 -9.83 15.08 15.37
C VAL A 305 -10.50 16.26 16.09
N PRO A 306 -9.81 16.97 16.98
CA PRO A 306 -10.37 18.16 17.58
C PRO A 306 -10.30 19.32 16.60
N LEU A 307 -11.33 20.20 16.67
CA LEU A 307 -11.29 21.54 16.11
C LEU A 307 -11.70 22.50 17.24
N VAL A 308 -10.72 23.21 17.78
CA VAL A 308 -10.96 24.24 18.82
C VAL A 308 -10.96 25.61 18.14
N ALA A 309 -12.03 26.38 18.35
CA ALA A 309 -12.14 27.76 17.93
C ALA A 309 -12.12 28.67 19.15
N ALA A 310 -11.02 29.38 19.37
CA ALA A 310 -10.84 30.33 20.48
C ALA A 310 -10.81 31.76 19.95
N ARG A 311 -11.54 32.67 20.61
CA ARG A 311 -11.63 34.10 20.25
C ARG A 311 -11.47 34.97 21.48
N THR A 312 -10.96 36.17 21.25
CA THR A 312 -10.73 37.15 22.31
C THR A 312 -11.99 37.93 22.70
N ASP A 313 -12.98 38.04 21.85
CA ASP A 313 -14.22 38.80 21.99
C ASP A 313 -15.49 37.92 21.99
N PHE A 314 -15.39 36.69 22.46
CA PHE A 314 -16.40 35.67 22.21
C PHE A 314 -16.69 34.79 23.44
N GLU A 315 -17.95 34.46 23.65
CA GLU A 315 -18.39 33.43 24.57
C GLU A 315 -19.01 32.28 23.77
N CYS A 316 -18.53 31.04 24.00
CA CYS A 316 -19.02 29.86 23.30
C CYS A 316 -20.52 29.65 23.53
N PRO A 317 -21.37 29.59 22.50
CA PRO A 317 -22.81 29.45 22.65
C PRO A 317 -23.22 28.07 23.17
N HIS A 318 -22.31 27.08 23.16
CA HIS A 318 -22.62 25.72 23.62
C HIS A 318 -22.43 25.58 25.14
N PRO A 319 -23.44 25.07 25.88
CA PRO A 319 -23.44 25.07 27.35
C PRO A 319 -22.25 24.38 28.01
N SER A 320 -21.72 23.34 27.33
CA SER A 320 -20.58 22.53 27.81
C SER A 320 -19.25 22.88 27.15
N GLY A 321 -19.20 23.98 26.37
CA GLY A 321 -18.02 24.27 25.52
C GLY A 321 -17.88 23.31 24.33
N ARG A 322 -18.73 22.30 24.22
CA ARG A 322 -18.69 21.26 23.17
C ARG A 322 -19.75 21.53 22.13
N GLY A 323 -19.31 21.74 20.89
CA GLY A 323 -20.16 21.89 19.71
C GLY A 323 -20.56 20.54 19.09
N PRO A 324 -21.39 20.59 18.02
CA PRO A 324 -21.75 19.42 17.24
C PRO A 324 -20.54 18.85 16.48
N THR A 325 -20.70 17.67 15.88
CA THR A 325 -19.73 17.14 14.91
C THR A 325 -19.75 17.99 13.65
N VAL A 326 -18.56 18.29 13.12
CA VAL A 326 -18.32 19.10 11.92
C VAL A 326 -17.41 18.37 10.94
N ALA A 327 -17.42 18.76 9.68
CA ALA A 327 -16.48 18.21 8.69
C ALA A 327 -15.23 19.10 8.60
N GLN A 328 -14.08 18.52 8.25
CA GLN A 328 -12.86 19.33 8.03
C GLN A 328 -13.03 20.39 6.93
N VAL A 329 -13.84 20.12 5.92
CA VAL A 329 -14.16 21.06 4.83
C VAL A 329 -14.88 22.33 5.30
N ASP A 330 -15.47 22.32 6.50
CA ASP A 330 -16.16 23.49 7.09
C ASP A 330 -15.19 24.60 7.51
N LEU A 331 -13.91 24.28 7.63
CA LEU A 331 -12.89 25.24 8.01
C LEU A 331 -12.65 26.30 6.91
N ALA A 332 -12.63 25.88 5.64
CA ALA A 332 -12.38 26.78 4.52
C ALA A 332 -13.39 27.95 4.42
N PRO A 333 -14.70 27.72 4.33
CA PRO A 333 -15.66 28.82 4.25
C PRO A 333 -15.71 29.65 5.53
N SER A 334 -15.38 29.06 6.69
CA SER A 334 -15.31 29.75 7.98
C SER A 334 -14.15 30.75 8.03
N ILE A 335 -12.96 30.34 7.59
CA ILE A 335 -11.79 31.21 7.51
C ILE A 335 -12.01 32.29 6.43
N ALA A 336 -12.54 31.91 5.25
CA ALA A 336 -12.81 32.85 4.17
C ALA A 336 -13.74 33.97 4.64
N TRP A 337 -14.83 33.62 5.33
CA TRP A 337 -15.76 34.62 5.88
C TRP A 337 -15.08 35.55 6.89
N LEU A 338 -14.29 35.01 7.83
CA LEU A 338 -13.55 35.84 8.80
C LEU A 338 -12.56 36.80 8.14
N LEU A 339 -12.01 36.44 6.99
CA LEU A 339 -11.09 37.26 6.20
C LEU A 339 -11.82 38.24 5.23
N ASN A 340 -13.16 38.28 5.25
CA ASN A 340 -13.98 39.00 4.29
C ASN A 340 -13.69 38.62 2.83
N ALA A 341 -13.43 37.33 2.60
CA ALA A 341 -13.22 36.72 1.30
C ALA A 341 -14.36 35.78 0.94
N PRO A 342 -14.71 35.59 -0.33
CA PRO A 342 -15.77 34.68 -0.71
C PRO A 342 -15.38 33.23 -0.40
N PRO A 343 -16.35 32.31 -0.17
CA PRO A 343 -15.99 30.89 0.00
C PRO A 343 -15.36 30.35 -1.31
N PRO A 344 -14.34 29.50 -1.24
CA PRO A 344 -13.70 28.94 -2.43
C PRO A 344 -14.69 28.29 -3.39
N GLY A 345 -14.48 28.39 -4.71
CA GLY A 345 -15.46 28.04 -5.75
C GLY A 345 -15.93 26.58 -5.76
N ASP A 346 -15.10 25.65 -5.30
CA ASP A 346 -15.43 24.21 -5.18
C ASP A 346 -15.75 23.77 -3.73
N SER A 347 -15.87 24.73 -2.78
CA SER A 347 -16.14 24.41 -1.37
C SER A 347 -17.53 23.78 -1.19
N THR A 348 -17.61 22.70 -0.40
CA THR A 348 -18.85 22.05 0.03
C THR A 348 -19.15 22.26 1.51
N GLY A 349 -18.18 22.86 2.22
CA GLY A 349 -18.25 23.09 3.66
C GLY A 349 -19.27 24.15 4.08
N ARG A 350 -19.50 24.22 5.38
CA ARG A 350 -20.42 25.17 6.05
C ARG A 350 -19.63 26.08 6.99
N ILE A 351 -20.15 27.24 7.31
CA ILE A 351 -19.59 28.07 8.36
C ILE A 351 -19.85 27.41 9.73
N LEU A 352 -18.82 27.35 10.57
CA LEU A 352 -18.90 26.74 11.90
C LEU A 352 -20.00 27.40 12.76
N PRO A 353 -20.84 26.62 13.47
CA PRO A 353 -21.99 27.15 14.21
C PRO A 353 -21.64 28.23 15.23
N SER A 354 -20.48 28.14 15.89
CA SER A 354 -20.04 29.16 16.86
C SER A 354 -19.66 30.50 16.23
N LEU A 355 -19.36 30.50 14.93
CA LEU A 355 -18.99 31.72 14.20
C LEU A 355 -20.20 32.42 13.59
N LEU A 356 -21.35 31.76 13.53
CA LEU A 356 -22.54 32.37 12.96
C LEU A 356 -22.95 33.61 13.80
N PRO A 357 -23.16 34.74 13.13
CA PRO A 357 -23.47 35.99 13.83
C PRO A 357 -24.81 35.94 14.57
N GLY A 358 -24.92 36.75 15.63
CA GLY A 358 -26.15 36.91 16.38
C GLY A 358 -27.23 37.67 15.57
N ASP A 359 -26.83 38.49 14.59
CA ASP A 359 -27.78 39.12 13.69
C ASP A 359 -28.44 38.08 12.77
N VAL A 360 -29.76 38.04 12.86
CA VAL A 360 -30.62 37.07 12.14
C VAL A 360 -30.51 37.26 10.62
N ARG A 361 -30.42 38.50 10.15
CA ARG A 361 -30.31 38.82 8.72
C ARG A 361 -28.98 38.25 8.15
N GLN A 362 -27.91 38.55 8.84
CA GLN A 362 -26.59 38.11 8.45
C GLN A 362 -26.47 36.56 8.50
N ARG A 363 -26.97 35.94 9.58
CA ARG A 363 -26.96 34.47 9.71
C ARG A 363 -27.73 33.78 8.59
N LEU A 364 -28.93 34.22 8.29
CA LEU A 364 -29.76 33.65 7.22
C LEU A 364 -29.13 33.85 5.84
N TYR A 365 -28.44 35.00 5.63
CA TYR A 365 -27.70 35.23 4.40
C TYR A 365 -26.52 34.24 4.22
N LEU A 366 -25.78 33.98 5.28
CA LEU A 366 -24.68 33.03 5.23
C LEU A 366 -25.17 31.58 4.96
N LEU A 367 -26.28 31.17 5.57
CA LEU A 367 -26.92 29.88 5.30
C LEU A 367 -27.43 29.80 3.85
N HIS A 368 -28.05 30.89 3.36
CA HIS A 368 -28.50 30.98 1.97
C HIS A 368 -27.35 30.87 0.99
N LEU A 369 -26.26 31.62 1.22
CA LEU A 369 -25.06 31.59 0.39
C LEU A 369 -24.49 30.18 0.28
N THR A 370 -24.31 29.52 1.42
CA THR A 370 -23.77 28.15 1.50
C THR A 370 -24.71 27.16 0.78
N ALA A 371 -26.03 27.23 1.04
CA ALA A 371 -26.99 26.33 0.43
C ALA A 371 -27.07 26.54 -1.09
N LYS A 372 -27.06 27.76 -1.56
CA LYS A 372 -27.04 28.10 -2.99
C LYS A 372 -25.77 27.63 -3.68
N HIS A 373 -24.64 27.74 -2.99
CA HIS A 373 -23.35 27.27 -3.48
C HIS A 373 -23.34 25.75 -3.63
N ASN A 374 -23.76 25.00 -2.59
CA ASN A 374 -23.82 23.53 -2.61
C ASN A 374 -24.88 23.02 -3.62
N ALA A 375 -26.03 23.69 -3.75
CA ALA A 375 -27.05 23.33 -4.74
C ALA A 375 -26.52 23.40 -6.20
N LYS A 376 -25.61 24.33 -6.50
CA LYS A 376 -24.98 24.42 -7.83
C LYS A 376 -24.05 23.23 -8.11
N GLN A 377 -23.44 22.64 -7.08
CA GLN A 377 -22.55 21.49 -7.22
C GLN A 377 -23.30 20.17 -7.41
N CYS A 378 -24.57 20.10 -6.98
CA CYS A 378 -25.44 18.96 -7.20
C CYS A 378 -25.93 18.91 -8.66
N SER A 379 -25.13 18.44 -9.61
CA SER A 379 -25.39 18.56 -11.06
C SER A 379 -26.31 17.49 -11.65
N ASP A 380 -26.59 16.36 -10.95
CA ASP A 380 -27.36 15.24 -11.50
C ASP A 380 -28.87 15.31 -11.32
N LYS A 381 -29.61 14.70 -12.28
CA LYS A 381 -31.08 14.66 -12.33
C LYS A 381 -31.68 13.52 -11.49
N SER A 382 -31.23 13.30 -10.25
CA SER A 382 -31.80 12.23 -9.41
C SER A 382 -33.03 12.69 -8.64
N ALA A 383 -33.89 11.74 -8.24
CA ALA A 383 -35.09 12.03 -7.44
C ALA A 383 -34.77 12.66 -6.06
N ALA A 384 -33.65 12.26 -5.46
CA ALA A 384 -33.13 12.83 -4.22
C ALA A 384 -32.85 14.33 -4.34
N LYS A 385 -32.31 14.79 -5.48
CA LYS A 385 -32.10 16.21 -5.79
C LYS A 385 -33.37 17.04 -5.68
N THR A 386 -34.50 16.47 -6.07
CA THR A 386 -35.79 17.18 -6.09
C THR A 386 -36.24 17.56 -4.68
N GLU A 387 -35.92 16.74 -3.65
CA GLU A 387 -36.39 17.00 -2.29
C GLU A 387 -35.57 18.11 -1.61
N PHE A 388 -34.25 18.05 -1.59
CA PHE A 388 -33.45 19.08 -0.93
C PHE A 388 -33.48 20.42 -1.68
N ILE A 389 -33.64 20.42 -3.00
CA ILE A 389 -33.89 21.64 -3.75
C ILE A 389 -35.22 22.29 -3.36
N LYS A 390 -36.32 21.49 -3.21
CA LYS A 390 -37.58 22.03 -2.71
C LYS A 390 -37.48 22.63 -1.32
N GLN A 391 -36.67 22.01 -0.43
CA GLN A 391 -36.42 22.57 0.90
C GLN A 391 -35.66 23.90 0.80
N PHE A 392 -34.62 23.95 -0.06
CA PHE A 392 -33.93 25.19 -0.33
C PHE A 392 -34.84 26.31 -0.85
N GLU A 393 -35.72 26.03 -1.83
CA GLU A 393 -36.65 27.00 -2.34
C GLU A 393 -37.66 27.47 -1.28
N ARG A 394 -38.08 26.58 -0.37
CA ARG A 394 -38.92 26.95 0.77
C ARG A 394 -38.19 27.89 1.74
N ALA A 395 -36.93 27.57 2.03
CA ALA A 395 -36.08 28.40 2.88
C ALA A 395 -35.90 29.79 2.26
N GLU A 396 -35.64 29.87 0.95
CA GLU A 396 -35.43 31.13 0.22
C GLU A 396 -36.69 32.01 0.30
N LYS A 397 -37.89 31.43 0.10
CA LYS A 397 -39.18 32.14 0.24
C LYS A 397 -39.42 32.67 1.67
N GLN A 398 -39.10 31.86 2.69
CA GLN A 398 -39.25 32.29 4.08
C GLN A 398 -38.23 33.37 4.46
N PHE A 399 -37.01 33.30 3.92
CA PHE A 399 -36.01 34.33 4.11
C PHE A 399 -36.43 35.66 3.42
N ALA A 400 -36.93 35.59 2.19
CA ALA A 400 -37.47 36.77 1.47
C ALA A 400 -38.65 37.38 2.27
N HIS A 401 -39.57 36.55 2.79
CA HIS A 401 -40.65 37.00 3.65
C HIS A 401 -40.12 37.69 4.92
N TYR A 402 -39.09 37.14 5.60
CA TYR A 402 -38.46 37.79 6.74
C TYR A 402 -37.82 39.14 6.38
N LEU A 403 -37.16 39.25 5.22
CA LEU A 403 -36.57 40.53 4.78
C LEU A 403 -37.58 41.63 4.66
N VAL A 404 -38.80 41.33 4.20
CA VAL A 404 -39.90 42.27 4.03
C VAL A 404 -40.65 42.54 5.34
N THR A 405 -41.01 41.50 6.09
CA THR A 405 -41.93 41.60 7.24
C THR A 405 -41.25 41.71 8.59
N ARG A 406 -39.97 41.33 8.67
CA ARG A 406 -39.19 41.23 9.92
C ARG A 406 -39.78 40.28 10.96
N GLN A 407 -40.66 39.33 10.56
CA GLN A 407 -41.27 38.36 11.47
C GLN A 407 -40.25 37.28 11.88
N GLN A 408 -40.08 37.09 13.19
CA GLN A 408 -39.15 36.12 13.73
C GLN A 408 -39.54 34.67 13.44
N SER A 409 -40.82 34.39 13.28
CA SER A 409 -41.31 33.05 12.86
C SER A 409 -40.82 32.68 11.46
N ALA A 410 -40.87 33.61 10.51
CA ALA A 410 -40.37 33.40 9.15
C ALA A 410 -38.84 33.18 9.16
N ALA A 411 -38.11 33.90 10.00
CA ALA A 411 -36.67 33.69 10.18
C ALA A 411 -36.37 32.29 10.72
N LYS A 412 -37.14 31.84 11.72
CA LYS A 412 -36.96 30.50 12.29
C LYS A 412 -37.20 29.40 11.24
N PHE A 413 -38.33 29.49 10.51
CA PHE A 413 -38.63 28.55 9.43
C PHE A 413 -37.57 28.56 8.33
N ALA A 414 -37.06 29.75 7.95
CA ALA A 414 -35.97 29.85 6.98
C ALA A 414 -34.70 29.14 7.48
N ASN A 415 -34.34 29.34 8.76
CA ASN A 415 -33.17 28.68 9.37
C ASN A 415 -33.34 27.17 9.31
N ASP A 416 -34.46 26.65 9.82
CA ASP A 416 -34.73 25.20 9.90
C ASP A 416 -34.74 24.54 8.51
N PHE A 417 -35.30 25.20 7.49
CA PHE A 417 -35.29 24.68 6.12
C PHE A 417 -33.91 24.77 5.46
N TYR A 418 -33.11 25.78 5.74
CA TYR A 418 -31.72 25.83 5.24
C TYR A 418 -30.88 24.73 5.87
N GLU A 419 -30.97 24.52 7.18
CA GLU A 419 -30.21 23.46 7.86
C GLU A 419 -30.61 22.08 7.32
N ASP A 420 -31.92 21.75 7.21
CA ASP A 420 -32.39 20.48 6.65
C ASP A 420 -31.94 20.29 5.18
N SER A 421 -31.98 21.34 4.37
CA SER A 421 -31.48 21.29 3.00
C SER A 421 -29.98 21.07 2.92
N LEU A 422 -29.19 21.76 3.76
CA LEU A 422 -27.74 21.62 3.82
C LEU A 422 -27.31 20.23 4.30
N ASP A 423 -28.02 19.64 5.27
CA ASP A 423 -27.74 18.28 5.74
C ASP A 423 -27.91 17.26 4.61
N LYS A 424 -29.01 17.32 3.90
CA LYS A 424 -29.29 16.43 2.77
C LYS A 424 -28.35 16.66 1.58
N MET A 425 -27.94 17.92 1.32
CA MET A 425 -26.96 18.23 0.29
C MET A 425 -25.57 17.68 0.65
N ALA A 426 -25.16 17.80 1.90
CA ALA A 426 -23.87 17.27 2.35
C ALA A 426 -23.82 15.75 2.22
N GLU A 427 -24.87 15.04 2.65
CA GLU A 427 -25.00 13.59 2.47
C GLU A 427 -24.88 13.20 0.99
N TYR A 428 -25.68 13.85 0.12
CA TYR A 428 -25.64 13.62 -1.32
C TYR A 428 -24.27 13.89 -1.96
N LEU A 429 -23.62 15.00 -1.60
CA LEU A 429 -22.30 15.34 -2.15
C LEU A 429 -21.22 14.36 -1.66
N THR A 430 -21.30 13.89 -0.41
CA THR A 430 -20.39 12.88 0.11
C THR A 430 -20.57 11.54 -0.62
N GLU A 431 -21.83 11.08 -0.79
CA GLU A 431 -22.11 9.85 -1.55
C GLU A 431 -21.66 9.97 -3.02
N ALA A 432 -21.88 11.11 -3.66
CA ALA A 432 -21.48 11.34 -5.05
C ALA A 432 -19.96 11.37 -5.25
N THR A 433 -19.18 11.78 -4.23
CA THR A 433 -17.72 11.78 -4.29
C THR A 433 -17.09 10.42 -4.06
N VAL A 434 -17.79 9.51 -3.37
CA VAL A 434 -17.33 8.14 -3.05
C VAL A 434 -17.85 7.12 -4.09
N GLY A 435 -18.67 7.54 -5.06
CA GLY A 435 -19.29 6.65 -6.04
C GLY A 435 -18.28 5.93 -6.92
N PHE A 436 -18.11 4.61 -6.70
CA PHE A 436 -17.30 3.73 -7.57
C PHE A 436 -18.03 3.45 -8.89
N ASP A 437 -17.30 3.40 -10.01
CA ASP A 437 -17.85 2.85 -11.25
C ASP A 437 -17.89 1.32 -11.19
N MET A 438 -18.95 0.80 -10.59
CA MET A 438 -19.17 -0.64 -10.39
C MET A 438 -19.17 -1.43 -11.69
N PHE A 439 -19.51 -0.80 -12.82
CA PHE A 439 -19.50 -1.47 -14.12
C PHE A 439 -18.07 -1.74 -14.58
N SER A 440 -17.21 -0.72 -14.59
CA SER A 440 -15.80 -0.87 -14.96
C SER A 440 -15.06 -1.83 -14.04
N ILE A 441 -15.33 -1.77 -12.72
CA ILE A 441 -14.80 -2.72 -11.74
C ILE A 441 -15.24 -4.15 -12.06
N GLY A 442 -16.54 -4.38 -12.28
CA GLY A 442 -17.09 -5.69 -12.57
C GLY A 442 -16.52 -6.30 -13.85
N VAL A 443 -16.42 -5.51 -14.92
CA VAL A 443 -15.79 -5.95 -16.18
C VAL A 443 -14.33 -6.29 -15.97
N ALA A 444 -13.57 -5.48 -15.23
CA ALA A 444 -12.15 -5.73 -14.95
C ALA A 444 -11.95 -7.04 -14.16
N ILE A 445 -12.77 -7.29 -13.15
CA ILE A 445 -12.73 -8.53 -12.36
C ILE A 445 -12.99 -9.74 -13.25
N VAL A 446 -14.04 -9.71 -14.09
CA VAL A 446 -14.35 -10.81 -15.03
C VAL A 446 -13.19 -11.06 -15.99
N LEU A 447 -12.58 -10.00 -16.52
CA LEU A 447 -11.40 -10.11 -17.38
C LEU A 447 -10.23 -10.76 -16.67
N LEU A 448 -9.91 -10.38 -15.44
CA LEU A 448 -8.83 -10.96 -14.64
C LEU A 448 -9.07 -12.46 -14.37
N TYR A 449 -10.31 -12.86 -14.05
CA TYR A 449 -10.66 -14.28 -13.91
C TYR A 449 -10.50 -15.06 -15.22
N CYS A 450 -10.93 -14.49 -16.35
CA CYS A 450 -10.74 -15.12 -17.67
C CYS A 450 -9.27 -15.30 -18.00
N ILE A 451 -8.43 -14.32 -17.68
CA ILE A 451 -6.97 -14.38 -17.89
C ILE A 451 -6.34 -15.44 -16.97
N ALA A 452 -6.72 -15.47 -15.70
CA ALA A 452 -6.23 -16.47 -14.74
C ALA A 452 -6.58 -17.90 -15.20
N LEU A 453 -7.82 -18.13 -15.62
CA LEU A 453 -8.26 -19.41 -16.18
C LEU A 453 -7.49 -19.77 -17.46
N SER A 454 -7.26 -18.79 -18.33
CA SER A 454 -6.48 -18.98 -19.56
C SER A 454 -5.02 -19.36 -19.26
N LEU A 455 -4.40 -18.73 -18.26
CA LEU A 455 -3.06 -19.07 -17.81
C LEU A 455 -3.00 -20.46 -17.19
N LEU A 456 -3.99 -20.82 -16.37
CA LEU A 456 -4.10 -22.17 -15.80
C LEU A 456 -4.20 -23.24 -16.88
N LEU A 457 -5.11 -23.07 -17.85
CA LEU A 457 -5.28 -24.00 -18.98
C LEU A 457 -4.01 -24.09 -19.84
N LEU A 458 -3.34 -22.98 -20.08
CA LEU A 458 -2.09 -22.95 -20.82
C LEU A 458 -0.97 -23.70 -20.06
N THR A 459 -0.91 -23.54 -18.75
CA THR A 459 0.04 -24.23 -17.89
C THR A 459 -0.21 -25.73 -17.90
N LEU A 460 -1.46 -26.16 -17.68
CA LEU A 460 -1.85 -27.58 -17.75
C LEU A 460 -1.52 -28.19 -19.11
N TYR A 461 -1.76 -27.45 -20.20
CA TYR A 461 -1.39 -27.90 -21.54
C TYR A 461 0.13 -28.02 -21.73
N SER A 462 0.90 -27.07 -21.20
CA SER A 462 2.36 -27.05 -21.33
C SER A 462 3.06 -28.21 -20.58
N LEU A 463 2.41 -28.74 -19.56
CA LEU A 463 2.92 -29.83 -18.72
C LEU A 463 2.69 -31.23 -19.31
N GLN A 464 1.93 -31.36 -20.41
CA GLN A 464 1.72 -32.67 -21.05
C GLN A 464 3.02 -33.21 -21.67
N PRO A 465 3.28 -34.52 -21.56
CA PRO A 465 4.48 -35.15 -22.12
C PRO A 465 4.58 -35.00 -23.66
N GLU A 466 5.79 -34.86 -24.15
CA GLU A 466 6.08 -34.51 -25.56
C GLU A 466 5.51 -35.52 -26.58
N ASN A 467 5.40 -36.81 -26.20
CA ASN A 467 4.81 -37.85 -27.04
C ASN A 467 3.29 -37.69 -27.24
N ALA A 468 2.58 -37.23 -26.23
CA ALA A 468 1.17 -36.83 -26.32
C ALA A 468 0.99 -35.56 -27.18
N ARG A 469 1.98 -34.66 -27.15
CA ARG A 469 1.98 -33.44 -27.97
C ARG A 469 2.26 -33.70 -29.46
N LYS A 470 3.11 -34.67 -29.79
CA LYS A 470 3.45 -34.97 -31.22
C LYS A 470 2.27 -35.51 -32.03
N HIS A 471 1.38 -36.28 -31.41
CA HIS A 471 0.17 -36.79 -32.08
C HIS A 471 -1.00 -35.79 -32.12
N SER A 472 -0.95 -34.75 -31.35
CA SER A 472 -2.05 -33.79 -31.16
C SER A 472 -1.78 -32.37 -31.63
N VAL A 473 -0.60 -32.10 -32.23
CA VAL A 473 -0.32 -30.76 -32.79
C VAL A 473 -0.97 -30.67 -34.16
N PRO A 474 -2.09 -29.98 -34.37
CA PRO A 474 -2.38 -29.41 -35.67
C PRO A 474 -1.16 -28.56 -36.04
N ARG A 475 -0.59 -28.79 -37.23
CA ARG A 475 0.49 -27.94 -37.72
C ARG A 475 0.03 -26.50 -37.59
N PHE A 476 0.61 -25.75 -36.65
CA PHE A 476 0.33 -24.36 -36.34
C PHE A 476 0.64 -23.38 -37.51
N SER A 477 0.75 -23.87 -38.73
CA SER A 477 0.96 -23.03 -39.92
C SER A 477 -0.20 -22.07 -40.21
N GLY A 478 -1.43 -22.41 -39.83
CA GLY A 478 -2.59 -21.50 -39.91
C GLY A 478 -2.72 -20.55 -38.67
N VAL A 479 -2.17 -20.93 -37.53
CA VAL A 479 -2.29 -20.19 -36.25
C VAL A 479 -1.29 -19.02 -36.14
N SER A 480 -0.22 -19.06 -36.92
CA SER A 480 0.76 -17.97 -37.02
C SER A 480 0.07 -16.60 -37.30
N ASN A 481 -0.96 -16.59 -38.13
CA ASN A 481 -1.66 -15.35 -38.46
C ASN A 481 -2.66 -14.93 -37.39
N TRP A 482 -3.39 -15.87 -36.75
CA TRP A 482 -4.30 -15.56 -35.67
C TRP A 482 -3.57 -15.10 -34.39
N GLY A 483 -2.45 -15.72 -34.06
CA GLY A 483 -1.61 -15.26 -32.94
C GLY A 483 -1.06 -13.85 -33.17
N LYS A 484 -0.69 -13.51 -34.39
CA LYS A 484 -0.25 -12.15 -34.76
C LYS A 484 -1.41 -11.14 -34.70
N ILE A 485 -2.60 -11.56 -35.17
CA ILE A 485 -3.81 -10.71 -35.09
C ILE A 485 -4.19 -10.46 -33.64
N LEU A 486 -4.20 -11.47 -32.79
CA LEU A 486 -4.47 -11.34 -31.37
C LEU A 486 -3.43 -10.45 -30.66
N ALA A 487 -2.13 -10.61 -30.97
CA ALA A 487 -1.08 -9.74 -30.47
C ALA A 487 -1.30 -8.29 -30.92
N PHE A 488 -1.65 -8.08 -32.17
CA PHE A 488 -1.94 -6.75 -32.71
C PHE A 488 -3.16 -6.12 -32.03
N ILE A 489 -4.26 -6.87 -31.87
CA ILE A 489 -5.47 -6.40 -31.16
C ILE A 489 -5.19 -6.11 -29.69
N SER A 490 -4.38 -6.94 -29.01
CA SER A 490 -3.98 -6.71 -27.61
C SER A 490 -3.11 -5.46 -27.47
N VAL A 491 -2.18 -5.23 -28.40
CA VAL A 491 -1.37 -3.99 -28.43
C VAL A 491 -2.27 -2.79 -28.69
N LEU A 492 -3.23 -2.91 -29.61
CA LEU A 492 -4.20 -1.85 -29.89
C LEU A 492 -5.06 -1.53 -28.65
N ALA A 493 -5.55 -2.55 -27.94
CA ALA A 493 -6.29 -2.40 -26.71
C ALA A 493 -5.45 -1.73 -25.60
N PHE A 494 -4.20 -2.14 -25.46
CA PHE A 494 -3.26 -1.54 -24.51
C PHE A 494 -2.94 -0.07 -24.87
N THR A 495 -2.71 0.21 -26.14
CA THR A 495 -2.48 1.59 -26.62
C THR A 495 -3.70 2.47 -26.35
N ASN A 496 -4.93 1.95 -26.55
CA ASN A 496 -6.15 2.68 -26.20
C ASN A 496 -6.27 2.94 -24.68
N CYS A 497 -5.92 1.97 -23.85
CA CYS A 497 -5.85 2.17 -22.39
C CYS A 497 -4.81 3.21 -22.00
N LEU A 498 -3.62 3.20 -22.62
CA LEU A 498 -2.59 4.22 -22.40
C LEU A 498 -3.05 5.61 -22.86
N LEU A 499 -3.76 5.71 -23.97
CA LEU A 499 -4.33 6.97 -24.45
C LEU A 499 -5.41 7.47 -23.47
N LEU A 500 -6.26 6.62 -22.94
CA LEU A 500 -7.23 6.99 -21.91
C LEU A 500 -6.53 7.47 -20.64
N VAL A 501 -5.47 6.81 -20.19
CA VAL A 501 -4.65 7.25 -19.07
C VAL A 501 -3.96 8.60 -19.37
N SER A 502 -3.47 8.78 -20.61
CA SER A 502 -2.91 10.05 -21.06
C SER A 502 -3.96 11.18 -21.09
N CYS A 503 -5.16 10.90 -21.60
CA CYS A 503 -6.29 11.84 -21.54
C CYS A 503 -6.62 12.27 -20.11
N PHE A 504 -6.56 11.32 -19.20
CA PHE A 504 -6.76 11.49 -17.78
C PHE A 504 -5.69 12.42 -17.17
N ILE A 505 -4.42 12.19 -17.51
CA ILE A 505 -3.28 12.98 -16.98
C ILE A 505 -3.25 14.40 -17.56
N THR A 506 -3.65 14.57 -18.83
CA THR A 506 -3.53 15.84 -19.55
C THR A 506 -4.79 16.70 -19.52
N GLU A 507 -5.91 16.20 -18.92
CA GLU A 507 -7.22 16.87 -18.86
C GLU A 507 -7.74 17.37 -20.22
N THR A 508 -7.25 16.78 -21.32
CA THR A 508 -7.65 17.21 -22.66
C THR A 508 -9.09 16.79 -22.97
N LYS A 509 -9.95 17.75 -23.26
CA LYS A 509 -11.35 17.54 -23.72
C LYS A 509 -11.42 17.00 -25.16
N SER A 510 -10.59 16.01 -25.52
CA SER A 510 -10.67 15.41 -26.84
C SER A 510 -11.87 14.44 -26.92
N GLN A 511 -12.41 14.25 -28.11
CA GLN A 511 -13.53 13.29 -28.33
C GLN A 511 -13.18 11.86 -27.92
N PHE A 512 -11.87 11.50 -27.94
CA PHE A 512 -11.36 10.20 -27.46
C PHE A 512 -11.44 10.03 -25.94
N CYS A 513 -11.44 11.12 -25.21
CA CYS A 513 -11.53 11.13 -23.75
C CYS A 513 -12.98 11.17 -23.27
N THR A 514 -13.94 11.03 -24.17
CA THR A 514 -15.36 10.94 -23.85
C THR A 514 -15.75 9.52 -23.43
N LEU A 515 -16.94 9.41 -22.82
CA LEU A 515 -17.53 8.14 -22.39
C LEU A 515 -17.52 7.08 -23.52
N GLN A 516 -17.66 7.50 -24.78
CA GLN A 516 -17.66 6.61 -25.96
C GLN A 516 -16.30 5.95 -26.20
N GLY A 517 -15.19 6.63 -25.99
CA GLY A 517 -13.84 6.05 -26.13
C GLY A 517 -13.56 5.01 -25.05
N ILE A 518 -14.05 5.23 -23.82
CA ILE A 518 -13.95 4.27 -22.71
C ILE A 518 -14.73 3.00 -23.03
N TRP A 519 -15.95 3.11 -23.53
CA TRP A 519 -16.77 1.98 -23.92
C TRP A 519 -16.15 1.16 -25.05
N LEU A 520 -15.53 1.82 -26.01
CA LEU A 520 -14.83 1.15 -27.10
C LEU A 520 -13.63 0.36 -26.59
N ALA A 521 -12.83 0.93 -25.68
CA ALA A 521 -11.68 0.23 -25.08
C ALA A 521 -12.14 -0.99 -24.26
N ILE A 522 -13.20 -0.85 -23.46
CA ILE A 522 -13.81 -1.95 -22.70
C ILE A 522 -14.29 -3.04 -23.67
N PHE A 523 -15.01 -2.70 -24.73
CA PHE A 523 -15.52 -3.65 -25.70
C PHE A 523 -14.39 -4.44 -26.37
N VAL A 524 -13.32 -3.76 -26.80
CA VAL A 524 -12.14 -4.40 -27.41
C VAL A 524 -11.44 -5.34 -26.43
N LEU A 525 -11.24 -4.94 -25.17
CA LEU A 525 -10.66 -5.79 -24.13
C LEU A 525 -11.49 -7.04 -23.86
N VAL A 526 -12.80 -6.88 -23.73
CA VAL A 526 -13.75 -7.99 -23.51
C VAL A 526 -13.75 -8.95 -24.69
N ALA A 527 -13.83 -8.43 -25.91
CA ALA A 527 -13.78 -9.25 -27.12
C ALA A 527 -12.47 -10.04 -27.25
N CYS A 528 -11.32 -9.43 -26.93
CA CYS A 528 -10.02 -10.09 -26.91
C CYS A 528 -9.96 -11.19 -25.84
N ALA A 529 -10.46 -10.93 -24.63
CA ALA A 529 -10.45 -11.91 -23.55
C ALA A 529 -11.32 -13.14 -23.90
N PHE A 530 -12.54 -12.90 -24.36
CA PHE A 530 -13.44 -13.99 -24.73
C PHE A 530 -12.93 -14.80 -25.92
N THR A 531 -12.37 -14.15 -26.95
CA THR A 531 -11.77 -14.87 -28.11
C THR A 531 -10.57 -15.70 -27.69
N THR A 532 -9.71 -15.16 -26.83
CA THR A 532 -8.54 -15.88 -26.31
C THR A 532 -8.96 -17.06 -25.45
N MET A 533 -9.92 -16.85 -24.54
CA MET A 533 -10.46 -17.89 -23.68
C MET A 533 -11.17 -18.99 -24.50
N TYR A 534 -12.03 -18.64 -25.45
CA TYR A 534 -12.68 -19.59 -26.33
C TYR A 534 -11.66 -20.46 -27.08
N TRP A 535 -10.64 -19.84 -27.64
CA TRP A 535 -9.61 -20.55 -28.38
C TRP A 535 -8.79 -21.49 -27.48
N ILE A 536 -8.38 -21.04 -26.29
CA ILE A 536 -7.66 -21.87 -25.32
C ILE A 536 -8.55 -23.01 -24.81
N THR A 537 -9.80 -22.71 -24.47
CA THR A 537 -10.76 -23.71 -23.96
C THR A 537 -11.07 -24.76 -25.03
N LYS A 538 -11.31 -24.35 -26.29
CA LYS A 538 -11.51 -25.27 -27.41
C LYS A 538 -10.31 -26.20 -27.60
N THR A 539 -9.09 -25.62 -27.59
CA THR A 539 -7.85 -26.39 -27.72
C THR A 539 -7.62 -27.31 -26.53
N ALA A 540 -7.99 -26.91 -25.32
CA ALA A 540 -7.90 -27.73 -24.13
C ALA A 540 -8.93 -28.87 -24.16
N ILE A 541 -10.20 -28.60 -24.46
CA ILE A 541 -11.29 -29.58 -24.49
C ILE A 541 -11.08 -30.65 -25.58
N GLU A 542 -10.66 -30.26 -26.79
CA GLU A 542 -10.39 -31.21 -27.88
C GLU A 542 -9.29 -32.23 -27.50
N LYS A 543 -8.43 -31.90 -26.54
CA LYS A 543 -7.27 -32.70 -26.14
C LYS A 543 -7.39 -33.31 -24.75
N THR A 544 -8.32 -32.87 -23.91
CA THR A 544 -8.51 -33.41 -22.55
C THR A 544 -9.46 -34.59 -22.47
N LYS A 545 -9.97 -35.10 -23.60
CA LYS A 545 -10.83 -36.31 -23.63
C LYS A 545 -10.21 -37.53 -22.92
N ASP A 546 -8.88 -37.55 -22.74
CA ASP A 546 -8.14 -38.61 -22.08
C ASP A 546 -7.58 -38.22 -20.70
N MET A 547 -7.93 -37.03 -20.16
CA MET A 547 -7.40 -36.59 -18.86
C MET A 547 -8.21 -37.18 -17.71
N SER A 548 -7.68 -38.21 -17.08
CA SER A 548 -8.11 -38.74 -15.76
C SER A 548 -7.52 -37.94 -14.60
N LEU A 549 -7.25 -36.60 -14.78
CA LEU A 549 -6.56 -35.75 -13.77
C LEU A 549 -7.22 -35.86 -12.39
N LEU A 550 -8.55 -35.87 -12.36
CA LEU A 550 -9.33 -36.02 -11.12
C LEU A 550 -9.14 -37.36 -10.39
N ARG A 551 -8.72 -38.40 -11.12
CA ARG A 551 -8.46 -39.73 -10.52
C ARG A 551 -7.10 -39.78 -9.82
N ASP A 552 -6.19 -38.90 -10.20
CA ASP A 552 -4.82 -38.90 -9.69
C ASP A 552 -4.67 -37.93 -8.49
N LEU A 553 -5.72 -37.16 -8.14
CA LEU A 553 -5.74 -36.26 -6.98
C LEU A 553 -5.85 -37.05 -5.68
N ASN A 554 -5.06 -36.66 -4.68
CA ASN A 554 -5.15 -37.20 -3.33
C ASN A 554 -5.94 -36.24 -2.40
N ALA A 555 -6.18 -36.66 -1.16
CA ALA A 555 -6.95 -35.88 -0.20
C ALA A 555 -6.32 -34.50 0.14
N ILE A 556 -4.98 -34.36 0.08
CA ILE A 556 -4.27 -33.08 0.27
C ILE A 556 -4.55 -32.13 -0.91
N ASP A 557 -4.56 -32.66 -2.13
CA ASP A 557 -4.83 -31.88 -3.35
C ASP A 557 -6.26 -31.34 -3.32
N TYR A 558 -7.23 -32.18 -2.95
CA TYR A 558 -8.61 -31.73 -2.75
C TYR A 558 -8.72 -30.66 -1.66
N LEU A 559 -8.03 -30.81 -0.54
CA LEU A 559 -8.03 -29.82 0.53
C LEU A 559 -7.48 -28.46 0.04
N LEU A 560 -6.37 -28.46 -0.70
CA LEU A 560 -5.76 -27.25 -1.28
C LEU A 560 -6.69 -26.58 -2.31
N ILE A 561 -7.30 -27.37 -3.21
CA ILE A 561 -8.21 -26.84 -4.24
C ILE A 561 -9.46 -26.27 -3.58
N ILE A 562 -10.13 -27.02 -2.71
CA ILE A 562 -11.37 -26.60 -2.05
C ILE A 562 -11.12 -25.39 -1.17
N GLY A 563 -10.02 -25.37 -0.39
CA GLY A 563 -9.66 -24.23 0.45
C GLY A 563 -9.41 -22.96 -0.37
N THR A 564 -8.70 -23.08 -1.50
CA THR A 564 -8.46 -21.93 -2.40
C THR A 564 -9.76 -21.39 -3.02
N LEU A 565 -10.66 -22.29 -3.44
CA LEU A 565 -11.97 -21.91 -3.96
C LEU A 565 -12.84 -21.26 -2.88
N PHE A 566 -12.82 -21.81 -1.67
CA PHE A 566 -13.54 -21.26 -0.52
C PHE A 566 -13.02 -19.88 -0.15
N HIS A 567 -11.70 -19.68 -0.13
CA HIS A 567 -11.10 -18.38 0.09
C HIS A 567 -11.54 -17.36 -0.98
N SER A 568 -11.51 -17.76 -2.27
CA SER A 568 -12.00 -16.89 -3.34
C SER A 568 -13.47 -16.50 -3.15
N TRP A 569 -14.28 -17.41 -2.62
CA TRP A 569 -15.70 -17.12 -2.31
C TRP A 569 -15.85 -16.22 -1.07
N SER A 570 -14.98 -16.35 -0.09
CA SER A 570 -15.06 -15.54 1.14
C SER A 570 -14.93 -14.03 0.89
N PHE A 571 -14.35 -13.59 -0.24
CA PHE A 571 -14.28 -12.18 -0.63
C PHE A 571 -15.64 -11.51 -0.89
N PHE A 572 -16.71 -12.27 -1.01
CA PHE A 572 -18.06 -11.69 -1.08
C PHE A 572 -18.61 -11.21 0.28
N GLY A 573 -17.92 -11.48 1.38
CA GLY A 573 -18.27 -11.03 2.72
C GLY A 573 -17.24 -10.08 3.31
N THR A 574 -17.63 -8.86 3.68
CA THR A 574 -16.74 -7.82 4.21
C THR A 574 -15.96 -8.27 5.44
N SER A 575 -16.63 -8.96 6.37
CA SER A 575 -15.98 -9.50 7.58
C SER A 575 -14.85 -10.48 7.29
N PHE A 576 -14.96 -11.26 6.20
CA PHE A 576 -13.88 -12.16 5.78
C PHE A 576 -12.69 -11.40 5.19
N ILE A 577 -12.90 -10.24 4.58
CA ILE A 577 -11.83 -9.40 4.07
C ILE A 577 -11.06 -8.73 5.22
N GLU A 578 -11.80 -8.21 6.21
CA GLU A 578 -11.21 -7.58 7.40
C GLU A 578 -10.38 -8.58 8.22
N GLU A 579 -10.89 -9.81 8.40
CA GLU A 579 -10.25 -10.87 9.19
C GLU A 579 -9.63 -11.97 8.29
N GLU A 580 -9.18 -11.65 7.08
CA GLU A 580 -8.62 -12.60 6.11
C GLU A 580 -7.46 -13.41 6.70
N HIS A 581 -6.64 -12.80 7.55
CA HIS A 581 -5.54 -13.47 8.23
C HIS A 581 -5.99 -14.68 9.03
N MET A 582 -7.18 -14.62 9.69
CA MET A 582 -7.75 -15.77 10.44
C MET A 582 -8.10 -16.92 9.51
N THR A 583 -8.63 -16.63 8.32
CA THR A 583 -8.93 -17.63 7.29
C THR A 583 -7.67 -18.41 6.88
N TRP A 584 -6.58 -17.68 6.60
CA TRP A 584 -5.30 -18.31 6.26
C TRP A 584 -4.69 -19.11 7.40
N TYR A 585 -4.79 -18.61 8.66
CA TYR A 585 -4.34 -19.34 9.85
C TYR A 585 -5.12 -20.65 10.01
N PHE A 586 -6.42 -20.62 9.80
CA PHE A 586 -7.27 -21.80 9.86
C PHE A 586 -6.90 -22.82 8.77
N PHE A 587 -6.79 -22.38 7.53
CA PHE A 587 -6.46 -23.27 6.40
C PHE A 587 -5.08 -23.91 6.58
N TRP A 588 -4.09 -23.13 6.94
CA TRP A 588 -2.74 -23.62 7.15
C TRP A 588 -2.65 -24.61 8.32
N ASN A 589 -3.26 -24.30 9.46
CA ASN A 589 -3.31 -25.21 10.58
C ASN A 589 -4.00 -26.53 10.23
N THR A 590 -5.14 -26.45 9.52
CA THR A 590 -5.87 -27.64 9.04
C THR A 590 -5.00 -28.49 8.13
N LEU A 591 -4.30 -27.87 7.18
CA LEU A 591 -3.37 -28.59 6.29
C LEU A 591 -2.24 -29.25 7.09
N MET A 592 -1.61 -28.53 8.00
CA MET A 592 -0.51 -29.06 8.82
C MET A 592 -0.95 -30.26 9.67
N PHE A 593 -2.09 -30.17 10.36
CA PHE A 593 -2.61 -31.25 11.15
C PHE A 593 -3.06 -32.45 10.31
N PHE A 594 -3.69 -32.17 9.17
CA PHE A 594 -4.12 -33.24 8.26
C PHE A 594 -2.92 -34.04 7.71
N VAL A 595 -1.87 -33.39 7.28
CA VAL A 595 -0.62 -34.02 6.82
C VAL A 595 0.03 -34.82 7.93
N LEU A 596 0.09 -34.27 9.16
CA LEU A 596 0.66 -34.94 10.32
C LEU A 596 -0.13 -36.23 10.66
N ILE A 597 -1.45 -36.11 10.77
CA ILE A 597 -2.33 -37.26 11.10
C ILE A 597 -2.18 -38.33 10.02
N ARG A 598 -2.27 -37.98 8.74
CA ARG A 598 -2.08 -38.94 7.63
C ARG A 598 -0.74 -39.64 7.72
N THR A 599 0.34 -38.92 7.96
CA THR A 599 1.69 -39.47 8.06
C THR A 599 1.80 -40.44 9.27
N LEU A 600 1.25 -40.05 10.43
CA LEU A 600 1.22 -40.87 11.63
C LEU A 600 0.41 -42.17 11.41
N VAL A 601 -0.75 -42.09 10.78
CA VAL A 601 -1.57 -43.27 10.45
C VAL A 601 -0.78 -44.24 9.57
N VAL A 602 -0.10 -43.74 8.52
CA VAL A 602 0.74 -44.57 7.65
C VAL A 602 1.86 -45.26 8.45
N VAL A 603 2.53 -44.56 9.34
CA VAL A 603 3.60 -45.10 10.19
C VAL A 603 3.04 -46.16 11.16
N VAL A 604 1.91 -45.87 11.83
CA VAL A 604 1.27 -46.81 12.76
C VAL A 604 0.80 -48.08 12.02
N MET A 605 0.17 -47.94 10.85
CA MET A 605 -0.25 -49.10 10.04
C MET A 605 0.95 -49.94 9.62
N TYR A 606 2.08 -49.35 9.29
CA TYR A 606 3.30 -50.09 8.98
C TYR A 606 3.85 -50.81 10.20
N LEU A 607 3.96 -50.12 11.34
CA LEU A 607 4.43 -50.74 12.59
C LEU A 607 3.53 -51.90 13.04
N SER A 608 2.20 -51.78 12.93
CA SER A 608 1.26 -52.85 13.28
C SER A 608 1.42 -54.06 12.36
N ARG A 609 1.64 -53.90 11.06
CA ARG A 609 1.92 -55.00 10.12
C ARG A 609 3.25 -55.64 10.37
N ALA A 610 4.29 -54.84 10.70
CA ALA A 610 5.59 -55.38 11.08
C ALA A 610 5.51 -56.21 12.37
N TRP A 611 4.71 -55.77 13.35
CA TRP A 611 4.48 -56.52 14.59
C TRP A 611 3.69 -57.82 14.39
N SER A 612 2.70 -57.80 13.49
CA SER A 612 1.88 -58.99 13.20
C SER A 612 2.61 -60.09 12.39
N GLY A 613 3.88 -59.93 12.08
CA GLY A 613 4.72 -60.94 11.40
C GLY A 613 4.32 -61.17 9.94
N ALA A 614 3.65 -60.21 9.30
CA ALA A 614 3.26 -60.34 7.91
C ALA A 614 4.52 -60.43 7.01
N THR A 615 4.66 -61.57 6.34
CA THR A 615 5.83 -61.95 5.51
C THR A 615 6.10 -60.94 4.37
N GLU A 616 5.09 -60.22 3.90
CA GLU A 616 5.25 -59.17 2.88
C GLU A 616 6.13 -57.98 3.31
N VAL A 617 6.26 -57.73 4.63
CA VAL A 617 7.08 -56.58 5.14
C VAL A 617 8.56 -56.99 5.21
N GLN A 618 8.86 -58.29 5.45
CA GLN A 618 10.23 -58.81 5.49
C GLN A 618 10.86 -58.95 4.10
N GLU A 619 10.04 -59.11 3.06
CA GLU A 619 10.53 -59.32 1.69
C GLU A 619 10.82 -58.04 0.91
N LYS A 620 10.43 -56.84 1.42
CA LYS A 620 10.62 -55.57 0.73
C LYS A 620 11.46 -54.58 1.55
N PRO A 621 12.79 -54.65 1.50
CA PRO A 621 13.67 -53.77 2.23
C PRO A 621 13.50 -52.29 1.84
N GLU A 622 13.09 -52.01 0.61
CA GLU A 622 12.78 -50.64 0.14
C GLU A 622 11.58 -50.01 0.89
N LEU A 623 10.55 -50.81 1.23
CA LEU A 623 9.40 -50.31 1.98
C LEU A 623 9.79 -49.96 3.43
N GLN A 624 10.65 -50.79 4.06
CA GLN A 624 11.18 -50.57 5.40
C GLN A 624 12.02 -49.26 5.43
N GLN A 625 12.90 -49.08 4.45
CA GLN A 625 13.74 -47.89 4.35
C GLN A 625 12.89 -46.62 4.14
N ARG A 626 11.84 -46.68 3.28
CA ARG A 626 10.91 -45.57 3.06
C ARG A 626 10.14 -45.22 4.34
N MET A 627 9.60 -46.18 5.08
CA MET A 627 8.83 -45.91 6.29
C MET A 627 9.69 -45.39 7.44
N THR A 628 10.95 -45.84 7.54
CA THR A 628 11.90 -45.30 8.49
C THR A 628 12.24 -43.84 8.15
N ALA A 629 12.46 -43.55 6.87
CA ALA A 629 12.70 -42.18 6.41
C ALA A 629 11.51 -41.26 6.68
N VAL A 630 10.27 -41.71 6.53
CA VAL A 630 9.06 -40.94 6.85
C VAL A 630 8.93 -40.74 8.36
N GLY A 631 9.00 -41.79 9.16
CA GLY A 631 8.78 -41.75 10.61
C GLY A 631 9.85 -40.90 11.33
N VAL A 632 11.13 -41.16 11.04
CA VAL A 632 12.26 -40.50 11.72
C VAL A 632 12.63 -39.19 11.03
N GLY A 633 12.48 -39.12 9.71
CA GLY A 633 12.92 -37.96 8.94
C GLY A 633 11.89 -36.85 8.75
N ILE A 634 10.61 -37.17 8.54
CA ILE A 634 9.56 -36.20 8.20
C ILE A 634 8.77 -35.76 9.44
N VAL A 635 8.30 -36.68 10.26
CA VAL A 635 7.42 -36.37 11.40
C VAL A 635 8.04 -35.32 12.36
N PRO A 636 9.30 -35.47 12.84
CA PRO A 636 9.89 -34.47 13.75
C PRO A 636 10.01 -33.10 13.11
N LYS A 637 10.36 -33.02 11.83
CA LYS A 637 10.49 -31.75 11.09
C LYS A 637 9.13 -31.07 10.94
N TRP A 638 8.07 -31.84 10.74
CA TRP A 638 6.71 -31.35 10.63
C TRP A 638 6.17 -30.83 11.97
N VAL A 639 6.45 -31.53 13.05
CA VAL A 639 6.12 -31.06 14.41
C VAL A 639 6.85 -29.77 14.73
N LEU A 640 8.16 -29.68 14.38
CA LEU A 640 8.93 -28.46 14.53
C LEU A 640 8.33 -27.32 13.70
N LEU A 641 7.87 -27.59 12.48
CA LEU A 641 7.22 -26.59 11.63
C LEU A 641 5.91 -26.09 12.26
N ILE A 642 5.09 -26.97 12.84
CA ILE A 642 3.88 -26.58 13.58
C ILE A 642 4.24 -25.65 14.74
N ALA A 643 5.27 -25.99 15.54
CA ALA A 643 5.74 -25.16 16.63
C ALA A 643 6.22 -23.77 16.13
N LEU A 644 6.99 -23.75 15.03
CA LEU A 644 7.45 -22.50 14.39
C LEU A 644 6.25 -21.64 13.98
N HIS A 645 5.26 -22.18 13.30
CA HIS A 645 4.08 -21.44 12.87
C HIS A 645 3.24 -20.93 14.04
N ARG A 646 3.17 -21.68 15.15
CA ARG A 646 2.53 -21.19 16.39
C ARG A 646 3.27 -19.97 16.96
N TYR A 647 4.59 -20.02 16.95
CA TYR A 647 5.42 -18.87 17.35
C TYR A 647 5.24 -17.68 16.39
N LEU A 648 5.38 -17.88 15.08
CA LEU A 648 5.26 -16.79 14.09
C LEU A 648 3.89 -16.08 14.15
N ARG A 649 2.83 -16.82 14.45
CA ARG A 649 1.50 -16.26 14.63
C ARG A 649 1.41 -15.26 15.79
N THR A 650 2.21 -15.42 16.84
CA THR A 650 2.19 -14.52 18.00
C THR A 650 3.05 -13.27 17.79
N MET A 651 3.85 -13.21 16.71
CA MET A 651 4.79 -12.12 16.49
C MET A 651 4.10 -10.79 16.21
N ASN A 652 3.13 -10.78 15.31
CA ASN A 652 2.40 -9.57 14.96
C ASN A 652 0.91 -9.87 14.97
N GLN A 653 0.17 -9.15 15.79
CA GLN A 653 -1.29 -9.19 15.77
C GLN A 653 -1.81 -8.37 14.59
N THR A 654 -2.65 -8.96 13.78
CA THR A 654 -3.25 -8.34 12.60
C THR A 654 -4.77 -8.36 12.71
N GLY A 655 -5.44 -7.43 12.03
CA GLY A 655 -6.88 -7.21 12.13
C GLY A 655 -7.23 -6.19 13.22
N ASP A 656 -8.27 -5.38 12.99
CA ASP A 656 -8.63 -4.25 13.85
C ASP A 656 -8.95 -4.65 15.29
N ARG A 657 -9.48 -5.85 15.51
CA ARG A 657 -9.78 -6.38 16.86
C ARG A 657 -8.56 -6.61 17.73
N TRP A 658 -7.41 -6.91 17.13
CA TRP A 658 -6.24 -7.42 17.84
C TRP A 658 -5.14 -6.39 17.98
N LEU A 659 -5.22 -5.27 17.25
CA LEU A 659 -4.23 -4.19 17.28
C LEU A 659 -4.05 -3.55 18.65
N PHE A 660 -5.02 -3.68 19.56
CA PHE A 660 -4.97 -3.16 20.92
C PHE A 660 -4.33 -4.10 21.95
N LEU A 661 -4.08 -5.35 21.57
CA LEU A 661 -3.47 -6.33 22.46
C LEU A 661 -1.96 -6.37 22.22
N PRO A 662 -1.12 -6.32 23.28
CA PRO A 662 0.31 -6.46 23.10
C PRO A 662 0.64 -7.84 22.53
N ASP A 663 1.51 -7.87 21.53
CA ASP A 663 2.00 -9.07 20.89
C ASP A 663 3.48 -9.35 21.22
N THR A 664 4.03 -10.43 20.65
CA THR A 664 5.44 -10.76 20.87
C THR A 664 6.38 -9.73 20.28
N ALA A 665 6.00 -9.04 19.19
CA ALA A 665 6.82 -7.97 18.63
C ALA A 665 6.87 -6.74 19.56
N ASP A 666 5.76 -6.39 20.19
CA ASP A 666 5.71 -5.29 21.14
C ASP A 666 6.52 -5.63 22.38
N TRP A 667 6.43 -6.88 22.87
CA TRP A 667 7.28 -7.35 23.95
C TRP A 667 8.77 -7.28 23.59
N LEU A 668 9.16 -7.70 22.37
CA LEU A 668 10.55 -7.63 21.90
C LEU A 668 11.06 -6.18 21.75
N LYS A 669 10.20 -5.24 21.39
CA LYS A 669 10.56 -3.81 21.22
C LYS A 669 10.73 -3.07 22.56
N ALA A 670 10.20 -3.61 23.65
CA ALA A 670 10.32 -3.00 24.96
C ALA A 670 11.81 -2.85 25.36
N PRO A 671 12.24 -1.69 25.87
CA PRO A 671 13.66 -1.42 26.17
C PRO A 671 14.32 -2.47 27.08
N GLU A 672 13.58 -2.99 28.04
CA GLU A 672 14.03 -4.05 28.95
C GLU A 672 14.31 -5.39 28.24
N ASN A 673 13.76 -5.60 27.05
CA ASN A 673 13.89 -6.82 26.26
C ASN A 673 14.86 -6.67 25.07
N ALA A 674 15.62 -5.59 25.01
CA ALA A 674 16.55 -5.29 23.91
C ALA A 674 17.51 -6.44 23.60
N PHE A 675 17.99 -7.17 24.62
CA PHE A 675 18.83 -8.35 24.43
C PHE A 675 18.14 -9.45 23.60
N TYR A 676 16.88 -9.72 23.89
CA TYR A 676 16.11 -10.74 23.17
C TYR A 676 15.82 -10.32 21.72
N LEU A 677 15.53 -9.04 21.48
CA LEU A 677 15.39 -8.49 20.12
C LEU A 677 16.66 -8.65 19.32
N GLN A 678 17.82 -8.32 19.89
CA GLN A 678 19.13 -8.43 19.24
C GLN A 678 19.49 -9.88 18.94
N ALA A 679 19.26 -10.80 19.90
CA ALA A 679 19.47 -12.23 19.69
C ALA A 679 18.56 -12.78 18.58
N HIS A 680 17.29 -12.37 18.55
CA HIS A 680 16.32 -12.75 17.54
C HIS A 680 16.74 -12.27 16.14
N LEU A 681 17.15 -11.01 16.02
CA LEU A 681 17.68 -10.42 14.78
C LEU A 681 18.91 -11.16 14.28
N LEU A 682 19.88 -11.45 15.18
CA LEU A 682 21.12 -12.12 14.83
C LEU A 682 20.85 -13.56 14.37
N ILE A 683 20.01 -14.31 15.07
CA ILE A 683 19.60 -15.67 14.69
C ILE A 683 18.94 -15.66 13.31
N GLY A 684 18.00 -14.75 13.06
CA GLY A 684 17.33 -14.63 11.76
C GLY A 684 18.30 -14.34 10.61
N THR A 685 19.26 -13.43 10.85
CA THR A 685 20.29 -13.06 9.85
C THR A 685 21.25 -14.22 9.58
N LEU A 686 21.74 -14.90 10.62
CA LEU A 686 22.67 -16.03 10.48
C LEU A 686 22.01 -17.26 9.83
N LEU A 687 20.74 -17.55 10.14
CA LEU A 687 19.99 -18.60 9.45
C LEU A 687 19.78 -18.26 7.97
N THR A 688 19.50 -16.99 7.65
CA THR A 688 19.40 -16.52 6.26
C THR A 688 20.72 -16.74 5.53
N LEU A 689 21.86 -16.35 6.14
CA LEU A 689 23.19 -16.60 5.58
C LEU A 689 23.45 -18.09 5.35
N ALA A 690 23.14 -18.95 6.33
CA ALA A 690 23.33 -20.38 6.22
C ALA A 690 22.54 -20.99 5.05
N ILE A 691 21.28 -20.56 4.85
CA ILE A 691 20.47 -20.96 3.71
C ILE A 691 21.07 -20.46 2.40
N CYS A 692 21.49 -19.22 2.33
CA CYS A 692 22.14 -18.67 1.13
C CYS A 692 23.41 -19.45 0.77
N LEU A 693 24.27 -19.74 1.74
CA LEU A 693 25.48 -20.54 1.53
C LEU A 693 25.15 -21.99 1.08
N TYR A 694 24.10 -22.58 1.63
CA TYR A 694 23.62 -23.90 1.20
C TYR A 694 23.14 -23.86 -0.27
N ASN A 695 22.44 -22.83 -0.69
CA ASN A 695 21.96 -22.67 -2.07
C ASN A 695 23.11 -22.47 -3.07
N LEU A 696 24.26 -21.90 -2.66
CA LEU A 696 25.42 -21.68 -3.53
C LEU A 696 26.05 -22.98 -4.06
N ARG A 697 25.68 -24.15 -3.52
CA ARG A 697 26.13 -25.44 -4.05
C ARG A 697 25.73 -25.66 -5.53
N HIS A 698 24.74 -24.93 -6.00
CA HIS A 698 24.24 -24.98 -7.38
C HIS A 698 24.95 -24.01 -8.33
N MET A 699 25.94 -23.23 -7.83
CA MET A 699 26.67 -22.23 -8.59
C MET A 699 27.95 -22.77 -9.21
N ASN A 700 28.29 -22.31 -10.42
CA ASN A 700 29.49 -22.72 -11.14
C ASN A 700 30.76 -22.14 -10.48
N VAL A 701 30.70 -20.87 -10.02
CA VAL A 701 31.83 -20.18 -9.37
C VAL A 701 31.55 -19.93 -7.89
N ARG A 702 31.34 -21.01 -7.18
CA ARG A 702 30.96 -21.02 -5.76
C ARG A 702 31.81 -20.13 -4.82
N PRO A 703 33.15 -20.12 -4.90
CA PRO A 703 33.98 -19.33 -3.96
C PRO A 703 33.69 -17.83 -4.03
N VAL A 704 33.57 -17.28 -5.23
CA VAL A 704 33.31 -15.84 -5.44
C VAL A 704 31.93 -15.47 -4.87
N HIS A 705 30.91 -16.22 -5.22
CA HIS A 705 29.57 -15.99 -4.68
C HIS A 705 29.50 -16.15 -3.16
N THR A 706 30.29 -17.05 -2.58
CA THR A 706 30.38 -17.21 -1.12
C THR A 706 30.94 -15.94 -0.46
N VAL A 707 32.05 -15.41 -0.96
CA VAL A 707 32.64 -14.18 -0.42
C VAL A 707 31.66 -12.99 -0.54
N LEU A 708 31.05 -12.81 -1.72
CA LEU A 708 30.12 -11.72 -1.96
C LEU A 708 28.84 -11.84 -1.11
N THR A 709 28.34 -13.05 -0.88
CA THR A 709 27.17 -13.29 -0.01
C THR A 709 27.49 -12.98 1.45
N ILE A 710 28.66 -13.36 1.93
CA ILE A 710 29.11 -13.00 3.29
C ILE A 710 29.28 -11.48 3.40
N ALA A 711 29.90 -10.83 2.41
CA ALA A 711 30.05 -9.37 2.39
C ALA A 711 28.70 -8.64 2.40
N ALA A 712 27.73 -9.07 1.60
CA ALA A 712 26.38 -8.52 1.61
C ALA A 712 25.68 -8.70 2.98
N THR A 713 25.85 -9.86 3.62
CA THR A 713 25.31 -10.11 4.97
C THR A 713 25.98 -9.21 6.02
N LEU A 714 27.30 -8.98 5.89
CA LEU A 714 28.02 -8.04 6.77
C LEU A 714 27.48 -6.61 6.59
N CYS A 715 27.15 -6.17 5.35
CA CYS A 715 26.51 -4.88 5.14
C CYS A 715 25.15 -4.80 5.86
N VAL A 716 24.33 -5.86 5.84
CA VAL A 716 23.07 -5.91 6.60
C VAL A 716 23.35 -5.74 8.10
N LEU A 717 24.32 -6.46 8.66
CA LEU A 717 24.68 -6.35 10.09
C LEU A 717 25.23 -4.97 10.44
N CYS A 718 26.12 -4.39 9.62
CA CYS A 718 26.65 -3.03 9.84
C CYS A 718 25.53 -1.98 9.80
N TYR A 719 24.57 -2.11 8.88
CA TYR A 719 23.39 -1.25 8.84
C TYR A 719 22.59 -1.37 10.15
N ARG A 720 22.41 -2.58 10.71
CA ARG A 720 21.69 -2.78 11.98
C ARG A 720 22.44 -2.19 13.17
N VAL A 721 23.76 -2.20 13.15
CA VAL A 721 24.60 -1.53 14.17
C VAL A 721 24.49 -0.01 14.03
N ALA A 722 24.63 0.53 12.81
CA ALA A 722 24.52 1.96 12.54
C ALA A 722 23.14 2.55 12.88
N THR A 723 22.07 1.74 12.79
CA THR A 723 20.71 2.13 13.20
C THR A 723 20.37 1.80 14.65
N ASN A 724 21.37 1.48 15.50
CA ASN A 724 21.19 1.09 16.90
C ASN A 724 20.26 -0.10 17.16
N SER A 725 19.95 -0.87 16.13
CA SER A 725 19.12 -2.08 16.25
C SER A 725 19.91 -3.29 16.76
N LEU A 726 21.24 -3.25 16.66
CA LEU A 726 22.15 -4.30 17.12
C LEU A 726 23.33 -3.65 17.85
N HIS A 727 23.63 -4.12 19.06
CA HIS A 727 24.80 -3.67 19.80
C HIS A 727 26.07 -4.31 19.24
N SER A 728 27.11 -3.52 19.08
CA SER A 728 28.41 -4.00 18.61
C SER A 728 29.52 -3.53 19.56
N PRO A 729 30.55 -4.36 19.84
CA PRO A 729 31.74 -3.90 20.58
C PRO A 729 32.54 -2.87 19.79
N PHE A 730 32.30 -2.74 18.47
CA PHE A 730 32.95 -1.78 17.59
C PHE A 730 32.11 -0.50 17.52
N THR A 731 32.38 0.47 18.39
CA THR A 731 31.65 1.74 18.50
C THR A 731 31.71 2.60 17.24
N ASP A 732 32.81 2.47 16.47
CA ASP A 732 33.02 3.26 15.26
C ASP A 732 31.99 2.98 14.16
N ILE A 733 31.42 1.76 14.13
CA ILE A 733 30.39 1.41 13.13
C ILE A 733 29.10 2.20 13.36
N GLN A 734 28.80 2.62 14.57
CA GLN A 734 27.62 3.43 14.88
C GLN A 734 27.67 4.83 14.25
N THR A 735 28.88 5.32 13.96
CA THR A 735 29.10 6.62 13.31
C THR A 735 29.09 6.55 11.78
N TRP A 736 29.02 5.35 11.20
CA TRP A 736 29.03 5.18 9.76
C TRP A 736 27.74 5.66 9.12
N ASP A 737 27.88 6.33 7.97
CA ASP A 737 26.72 6.74 7.18
C ASP A 737 25.97 5.51 6.64
N THR A 738 24.72 5.38 7.06
CA THR A 738 23.85 4.27 6.67
C THR A 738 23.65 4.16 5.16
N THR A 739 23.72 5.28 4.44
CA THR A 739 23.57 5.32 2.98
C THR A 739 24.75 4.64 2.29
N ILE A 740 25.98 4.92 2.75
CA ILE A 740 27.17 4.31 2.17
C ILE A 740 27.13 2.78 2.36
N ILE A 741 26.71 2.31 3.54
CA ILE A 741 26.58 0.88 3.82
C ILE A 741 25.60 0.22 2.84
N VAL A 742 24.44 0.86 2.62
CA VAL A 742 23.41 0.32 1.74
C VAL A 742 23.82 0.42 0.27
N ASP A 743 24.55 1.46 -0.14
CA ASP A 743 25.09 1.57 -1.50
C ASP A 743 26.10 0.45 -1.78
N PHE A 744 27.01 0.16 -0.84
CA PHE A 744 27.91 -1.00 -0.94
C PHE A 744 27.15 -2.32 -1.05
N PHE A 745 26.06 -2.49 -0.29
CA PHE A 745 25.21 -3.66 -0.40
C PHE A 745 24.65 -3.81 -1.83
N TRP A 746 24.11 -2.74 -2.42
CA TRP A 746 23.58 -2.79 -3.78
C TRP A 746 24.63 -3.04 -4.83
N ILE A 747 25.85 -2.50 -4.66
CA ILE A 747 26.97 -2.79 -5.53
C ILE A 747 27.31 -4.28 -5.49
N ILE A 748 27.40 -4.89 -4.30
CA ILE A 748 27.69 -6.31 -4.13
C ILE A 748 26.64 -7.18 -4.84
N ILE A 749 25.35 -6.91 -4.63
CA ILE A 749 24.24 -7.63 -5.28
C ILE A 749 24.33 -7.53 -6.80
N THR A 750 24.64 -6.34 -7.32
CA THR A 750 24.79 -6.11 -8.77
C THR A 750 26.01 -6.85 -9.33
N VAL A 751 27.14 -6.80 -8.63
CA VAL A 751 28.39 -7.52 -9.01
C VAL A 751 28.13 -9.02 -9.07
N GLN A 752 27.42 -9.59 -8.11
CA GLN A 752 27.05 -11.02 -8.13
C GLN A 752 26.30 -11.40 -9.40
N PHE A 753 25.32 -10.59 -9.76
CA PHE A 753 24.48 -10.85 -10.95
C PHE A 753 25.29 -10.72 -12.25
N VAL A 754 26.07 -9.63 -12.39
CA VAL A 754 26.91 -9.38 -13.57
C VAL A 754 27.96 -10.48 -13.73
N PHE A 755 28.57 -10.91 -12.62
CA PHE A 755 29.59 -11.96 -12.61
C PHE A 755 29.03 -13.29 -13.12
N GLU A 756 27.80 -13.69 -12.67
CA GLU A 756 27.16 -14.93 -13.14
C GLU A 756 26.83 -14.85 -14.65
N VAL A 757 26.35 -13.70 -15.13
CA VAL A 757 26.09 -13.48 -16.56
C VAL A 757 27.35 -13.58 -17.39
N ILE A 758 28.45 -12.97 -16.95
CA ILE A 758 29.75 -13.04 -17.65
C ILE A 758 30.28 -14.48 -17.68
N THR A 759 30.21 -15.19 -16.57
CA THR A 759 30.62 -16.61 -16.47
C THR A 759 29.84 -17.45 -17.49
N TYR A 760 28.55 -17.22 -17.61
CA TYR A 760 27.71 -17.89 -18.60
C TYR A 760 28.08 -17.57 -20.06
N ILE A 761 28.33 -16.30 -20.38
CA ILE A 761 28.78 -15.90 -21.73
C ILE A 761 30.09 -16.61 -22.08
N GLY A 762 31.00 -16.68 -21.10
CA GLY A 762 32.28 -17.41 -21.26
C GLY A 762 32.07 -18.90 -21.54
N LEU A 763 31.14 -19.55 -20.81
CA LEU A 763 30.81 -20.97 -21.03
C LEU A 763 30.16 -21.20 -22.40
N CYS A 764 29.26 -20.35 -22.84
CA CYS A 764 28.65 -20.42 -24.18
C CYS A 764 29.69 -20.22 -25.30
N GLY A 765 30.64 -19.31 -25.14
CA GLY A 765 31.76 -19.10 -26.08
C GLY A 765 32.69 -20.30 -26.15
N GLY A 766 32.95 -20.96 -25.02
CA GLY A 766 33.70 -22.21 -24.95
C GLY A 766 33.04 -23.36 -25.72
N VAL A 767 31.72 -23.55 -25.56
CA VAL A 767 30.96 -24.59 -26.27
C VAL A 767 30.92 -24.32 -27.79
N ALA A 768 30.82 -23.05 -28.21
CA ALA A 768 30.84 -22.70 -29.63
C ALA A 768 32.19 -22.96 -30.25
N ASN A 769 33.31 -22.74 -29.55
CA ASN A 769 34.68 -22.98 -30.02
C ASN A 769 35.01 -24.47 -30.09
N THR A 770 34.48 -25.30 -29.17
CA THR A 770 34.70 -26.76 -29.22
C THR A 770 33.94 -27.42 -30.38
N ARG A 771 32.83 -26.83 -30.86
CA ARG A 771 32.04 -27.29 -32.02
C ARG A 771 32.77 -27.05 -33.33
N ASN A 772 33.69 -26.11 -33.41
CA ASN A 772 34.43 -25.73 -34.62
C ASN A 772 35.84 -26.32 -34.72
N LYS A 773 36.29 -27.15 -33.75
CA LYS A 773 37.55 -27.86 -33.84
C LYS A 773 37.31 -29.27 -34.38
N PRO A 774 37.97 -29.69 -35.43
CA PRO A 774 37.98 -31.09 -35.86
C PRO A 774 38.53 -31.97 -34.77
N SER A 775 37.92 -33.12 -34.55
CA SER A 775 38.27 -34.09 -33.53
C SER A 775 39.70 -34.60 -33.70
N SER A 776 40.61 -34.03 -33.02
CA SER A 776 41.97 -34.62 -32.84
C SER A 776 42.11 -35.03 -31.38
N ASN A 777 42.11 -36.34 -31.19
CA ASN A 777 42.55 -37.11 -30.06
C ASN A 777 42.57 -36.39 -28.67
N ARG A 778 41.44 -36.48 -27.95
CA ARG A 778 41.44 -36.24 -26.49
C ARG A 778 41.55 -37.57 -25.78
N PHE A 779 42.56 -37.69 -24.93
CA PHE A 779 42.84 -38.81 -24.05
C PHE A 779 41.67 -39.01 -23.07
N VAL A 780 41.33 -40.23 -22.86
CA VAL A 780 40.17 -40.73 -22.15
C VAL A 780 40.58 -41.36 -20.84
N TYR A 781 39.89 -41.09 -19.76
CA TYR A 781 39.94 -41.86 -18.50
C TYR A 781 38.87 -42.95 -18.50
N ASN A 782 39.28 -44.15 -18.12
CA ASN A 782 38.42 -45.35 -18.14
C ASN A 782 37.86 -45.70 -16.75
N LYS A 783 36.58 -46.12 -16.74
CA LYS A 783 35.91 -46.67 -15.55
C LYS A 783 36.07 -48.20 -15.51
N PRO A 784 36.50 -48.85 -14.37
CA PRO A 784 36.58 -50.27 -14.35
C PRO A 784 35.20 -50.96 -14.32
N LYS A 785 34.95 -51.90 -15.23
CA LYS A 785 33.81 -52.81 -15.15
C LYS A 785 34.16 -53.95 -14.17
N ALA A 786 33.41 -54.10 -13.12
CA ALA A 786 33.49 -55.27 -12.22
C ALA A 786 32.85 -56.47 -12.91
N LYS A 787 33.68 -57.46 -13.27
CA LYS A 787 33.53 -58.90 -13.47
C LYS A 787 34.12 -59.38 -14.82
N SER A 788 35.34 -59.68 -14.82
CA SER A 788 36.09 -60.77 -15.46
C SER A 788 37.56 -60.37 -15.62
N GLU A 789 38.45 -61.32 -15.60
CA GLU A 789 39.89 -61.20 -15.42
C GLU A 789 40.67 -60.53 -16.56
N ASP A 790 40.03 -59.92 -17.54
CA ASP A 790 40.67 -59.12 -18.58
C ASP A 790 40.29 -57.62 -18.42
N TYR A 791 41.27 -56.80 -17.96
CA TYR A 791 41.18 -55.34 -17.95
C TYR A 791 41.22 -54.78 -19.39
N PHE A 792 40.08 -54.77 -20.08
CA PHE A 792 39.90 -53.98 -21.28
C PHE A 792 39.38 -52.59 -20.86
N TYR A 793 40.20 -51.57 -21.06
CA TYR A 793 39.81 -50.17 -20.90
C TYR A 793 39.04 -49.73 -22.16
N GLU A 794 37.72 -49.59 -22.06
CA GLU A 794 36.95 -48.85 -23.07
C GLU A 794 37.11 -47.35 -22.87
N PRO A 795 37.42 -46.58 -23.91
CA PRO A 795 37.45 -45.14 -23.85
C PRO A 795 36.09 -44.57 -23.55
N MET A 796 35.90 -43.90 -22.40
CA MET A 796 34.71 -43.08 -22.14
C MET A 796 34.76 -41.85 -23.04
N ILE A 797 33.94 -41.81 -24.08
CA ILE A 797 33.69 -40.61 -24.84
C ILE A 797 32.90 -39.69 -23.91
N GLU A 798 33.54 -38.61 -23.43
CA GLU A 798 32.77 -37.49 -22.82
C GLU A 798 31.84 -36.96 -23.91
N GLU A 799 30.55 -37.18 -23.74
CA GLU A 799 29.55 -36.57 -24.63
C GLU A 799 29.77 -35.03 -24.62
N PRO A 800 29.82 -34.39 -25.78
CA PRO A 800 30.03 -32.96 -25.85
C PRO A 800 28.86 -32.27 -25.13
N TRP A 801 29.16 -31.30 -24.28
CA TRP A 801 28.19 -30.51 -23.55
C TRP A 801 27.08 -30.04 -24.50
N ASN A 802 25.85 -30.49 -24.21
CA ASN A 802 24.71 -30.06 -24.98
C ASN A 802 24.35 -28.62 -24.59
N LEU A 803 24.11 -27.75 -25.56
CA LEU A 803 23.70 -26.37 -25.34
C LEU A 803 22.45 -26.25 -24.43
N GLU A 804 21.60 -27.29 -24.42
CA GLU A 804 20.41 -27.37 -23.56
C GLU A 804 20.80 -27.58 -22.09
N ASP A 805 21.81 -28.39 -21.81
CA ASP A 805 22.29 -28.63 -20.44
C ASP A 805 22.96 -27.36 -19.87
N VAL A 806 23.67 -26.63 -20.71
CA VAL A 806 24.24 -25.32 -20.33
C VAL A 806 23.15 -24.31 -19.98
N LYS A 807 22.10 -24.23 -20.79
CA LYS A 807 20.94 -23.35 -20.53
C LYS A 807 20.17 -23.73 -19.25
N LEU A 808 20.03 -25.03 -18.98
CA LEU A 808 19.36 -25.51 -17.78
C LEU A 808 20.17 -25.21 -16.52
N ASN A 809 21.47 -25.43 -16.57
CA ASN A 809 22.38 -25.12 -15.48
C ASN A 809 22.41 -23.63 -15.20
N LEU A 810 22.37 -22.78 -16.23
CA LEU A 810 22.22 -21.34 -16.07
C LEU A 810 20.91 -20.99 -15.36
N ALA A 811 19.79 -21.53 -15.85
CA ALA A 811 18.49 -21.25 -15.25
C ALA A 811 18.45 -21.62 -13.75
N ARG A 812 19.12 -22.72 -13.37
CA ARG A 812 19.29 -23.10 -11.97
C ARG A 812 20.16 -22.10 -11.21
N SER A 813 21.33 -21.79 -11.73
CA SER A 813 22.24 -20.84 -11.09
C SER A 813 21.58 -19.49 -10.89
N ILE A 814 20.99 -18.91 -11.92
CA ILE A 814 20.33 -17.61 -11.82
C ILE A 814 19.14 -17.65 -10.83
N SER A 815 18.32 -18.70 -10.84
CA SER A 815 17.18 -18.81 -9.92
C SER A 815 17.63 -18.85 -8.47
N HIS A 816 18.66 -19.61 -8.13
CA HIS A 816 19.21 -19.66 -6.78
C HIS A 816 19.89 -18.35 -6.37
N LEU A 817 20.59 -17.69 -7.30
CA LEU A 817 21.17 -16.37 -7.05
C LEU A 817 20.11 -15.32 -6.79
N MET A 818 19.05 -15.30 -7.61
CA MET A 818 17.91 -14.38 -7.39
C MET A 818 17.24 -14.61 -6.06
N LEU A 819 17.03 -15.88 -5.66
CA LEU A 819 16.46 -16.21 -4.35
C LEU A 819 17.35 -15.71 -3.21
N ASN A 820 18.66 -16.01 -3.26
CA ASN A 820 19.62 -15.58 -2.23
C ASN A 820 19.65 -14.05 -2.11
N ASN A 821 19.78 -13.34 -3.23
CA ASN A 821 19.81 -11.88 -3.23
C ASN A 821 18.51 -11.30 -2.71
N MET A 822 17.37 -11.88 -3.08
CA MET A 822 16.07 -11.46 -2.59
C MET A 822 15.93 -11.68 -1.07
N MET A 823 16.41 -12.80 -0.53
CA MET A 823 16.43 -13.05 0.92
C MET A 823 17.24 -11.99 1.66
N LEU A 824 18.42 -11.60 1.13
CA LEU A 824 19.26 -10.57 1.73
C LEU A 824 18.66 -9.17 1.62
N ILE A 825 18.05 -8.82 0.48
CA ILE A 825 17.32 -7.55 0.30
C ILE A 825 16.16 -7.46 1.29
N VAL A 826 15.38 -8.53 1.42
CA VAL A 826 14.25 -8.56 2.37
C VAL A 826 14.75 -8.47 3.81
N ALA A 827 15.85 -9.16 4.16
CA ALA A 827 16.46 -9.07 5.49
C ALA A 827 16.96 -7.65 5.81
N LEU A 828 17.45 -6.91 4.81
CA LEU A 828 17.83 -5.50 4.96
C LEU A 828 16.62 -4.60 5.21
N LEU A 829 15.52 -4.82 4.49
CA LEU A 829 14.34 -3.95 4.52
C LEU A 829 13.40 -4.24 5.71
N MET A 830 13.37 -5.46 6.23
CA MET A 830 12.46 -5.84 7.32
C MET A 830 12.79 -5.17 8.65
N ARG A 831 11.78 -4.94 9.47
CA ARG A 831 11.94 -4.52 10.87
C ARG A 831 12.76 -5.56 11.65
N PRO A 832 13.56 -5.16 12.67
CA PRO A 832 14.45 -6.08 13.38
C PRO A 832 13.78 -7.36 13.89
N HIS A 833 12.60 -7.26 14.49
CA HIS A 833 11.84 -8.41 14.98
C HIS A 833 11.29 -9.33 13.89
N ASN A 834 11.15 -8.86 12.65
CA ASN A 834 10.60 -9.64 11.54
C ASN A 834 11.67 -10.36 10.68
N VAL A 835 12.96 -10.14 10.90
CA VAL A 835 14.03 -10.75 10.08
C VAL A 835 13.96 -12.29 10.11
N ILE A 836 13.53 -12.90 11.21
CA ILE A 836 13.34 -14.36 11.34
C ILE A 836 12.32 -14.92 10.33
N MET A 837 11.41 -14.10 9.80
CA MET A 837 10.45 -14.53 8.78
C MET A 837 11.15 -15.01 7.51
N VAL A 838 12.29 -14.40 7.14
CA VAL A 838 13.02 -14.71 5.89
C VAL A 838 13.45 -16.18 5.82
N PRO A 839 14.23 -16.71 6.77
CA PRO A 839 14.57 -18.14 6.76
C PRO A 839 13.36 -19.03 6.99
N SER A 840 12.36 -18.58 7.75
CA SER A 840 11.15 -19.35 8.04
C SER A 840 10.30 -19.63 6.79
N ILE A 841 10.16 -18.63 5.87
CA ILE A 841 9.46 -18.82 4.59
C ILE A 841 10.13 -19.93 3.78
N TYR A 842 11.44 -19.84 3.60
CA TYR A 842 12.21 -20.83 2.85
C TYR A 842 12.04 -22.23 3.43
N LEU A 843 12.23 -22.38 4.75
CA LEU A 843 12.09 -23.66 5.44
C LEU A 843 10.68 -24.23 5.31
N THR A 844 9.66 -23.38 5.46
CA THR A 844 8.27 -23.78 5.28
C THR A 844 8.01 -24.30 3.87
N CYS A 845 8.43 -23.59 2.83
CA CYS A 845 8.28 -24.01 1.44
C CYS A 845 8.97 -25.35 1.18
N VAL A 846 10.26 -25.48 1.55
CA VAL A 846 11.07 -26.70 1.28
C VAL A 846 10.51 -27.90 2.01
N LEU A 847 10.10 -27.76 3.28
CA LEU A 847 9.53 -28.86 4.05
C LEU A 847 8.15 -29.25 3.51
N THR A 848 7.31 -28.28 3.17
CA THR A 848 5.98 -28.54 2.61
C THR A 848 6.07 -29.28 1.27
N PHE A 849 6.96 -28.83 0.36
CA PHE A 849 7.16 -29.51 -0.94
C PHE A 849 7.58 -30.97 -0.78
N LYS A 850 8.44 -31.29 0.20
CA LYS A 850 8.83 -32.65 0.51
C LYS A 850 7.68 -33.50 1.09
N CYS A 851 6.77 -32.88 1.84
CA CYS A 851 5.65 -33.59 2.47
C CYS A 851 4.45 -33.80 1.54
N ILE A 852 4.31 -32.95 0.52
CA ILE A 852 3.24 -33.04 -0.49
C ILE A 852 3.67 -33.98 -1.64
N ASP A 853 4.96 -34.32 -1.77
CA ASP A 853 5.48 -35.16 -2.86
C ASP A 853 4.77 -36.55 -2.88
N HIS A 854 4.02 -36.79 -3.95
CA HIS A 854 3.25 -38.03 -4.17
C HIS A 854 4.10 -39.31 -4.18
N LYS A 855 5.36 -39.19 -4.61
CA LYS A 855 6.30 -40.30 -4.67
C LYS A 855 6.63 -40.90 -3.29
N LEU A 856 6.51 -40.09 -2.24
CA LEU A 856 6.78 -40.52 -0.87
C LEU A 856 5.60 -41.19 -0.19
N LEU A 857 4.36 -40.83 -0.54
CA LEU A 857 3.15 -41.22 0.19
C LEU A 857 2.23 -42.16 -0.59
N ASP A 858 2.30 -42.27 -1.91
CA ASP A 858 1.46 -43.12 -2.73
C ASP A 858 2.26 -44.12 -3.57
N THR A 859 1.82 -45.42 -3.52
CA THR A 859 2.42 -46.52 -4.29
C THR A 859 1.92 -46.57 -5.73
N LYS A 860 0.98 -45.72 -6.12
CA LYS A 860 0.40 -45.68 -7.48
C LYS A 860 1.23 -44.77 -8.39
N SER A 861 2.15 -45.38 -9.14
CA SER A 861 2.91 -44.70 -10.20
C SER A 861 2.01 -44.52 -11.41
N GLY A 862 1.35 -43.33 -11.53
CA GLY A 862 0.59 -42.95 -12.70
C GLY A 862 1.33 -41.88 -13.54
N ARG A 863 1.05 -41.79 -14.85
CA ARG A 863 1.69 -40.85 -15.80
C ARG A 863 1.43 -39.39 -15.52
N ASN A 864 0.44 -39.04 -14.68
CA ASN A 864 0.00 -37.68 -14.43
C ASN A 864 0.47 -37.12 -13.08
N THR A 865 1.22 -37.88 -12.27
CA THR A 865 1.67 -37.49 -10.94
C THR A 865 2.46 -36.15 -10.96
N ALA A 866 3.26 -35.92 -11.97
CA ALA A 866 4.08 -34.73 -12.10
C ALA A 866 3.26 -33.43 -12.25
N VAL A 867 2.13 -33.47 -12.96
CA VAL A 867 1.25 -32.31 -13.14
C VAL A 867 0.53 -32.01 -11.84
N VAL A 868 0.04 -33.06 -11.16
CA VAL A 868 -0.61 -32.92 -9.87
C VAL A 868 0.35 -32.38 -8.81
N ASP A 869 1.59 -32.88 -8.76
CA ASP A 869 2.63 -32.36 -7.85
C ASP A 869 2.88 -30.87 -8.06
N ILE A 870 3.01 -30.40 -9.31
CA ILE A 870 3.23 -28.98 -9.61
C ILE A 870 2.02 -28.14 -9.17
N LEU A 871 0.79 -28.61 -9.45
CA LEU A 871 -0.43 -27.93 -9.03
C LEU A 871 -0.50 -27.80 -7.51
N SER A 872 -0.29 -28.90 -6.80
CA SER A 872 -0.37 -28.94 -5.33
C SER A 872 0.70 -28.09 -4.68
N ARG A 873 1.94 -28.14 -5.17
CA ARG A 873 3.03 -27.27 -4.71
C ARG A 873 2.73 -25.81 -4.99
N THR A 874 2.14 -25.49 -6.13
CA THR A 874 1.76 -24.09 -6.47
C THR A 874 0.68 -23.58 -5.55
N LEU A 875 -0.38 -24.36 -5.31
CA LEU A 875 -1.45 -23.98 -4.37
C LEU A 875 -0.94 -23.84 -2.94
N ALA A 876 -0.15 -24.80 -2.46
CA ALA A 876 0.46 -24.71 -1.13
C ALA A 876 1.38 -23.49 -1.01
N ASN A 877 2.11 -23.14 -2.07
CA ASN A 877 2.97 -21.99 -2.11
C ASN A 877 2.20 -20.66 -2.07
N ILE A 878 1.05 -20.57 -2.73
CA ILE A 878 0.13 -19.43 -2.62
C ILE A 878 -0.32 -19.29 -1.16
N TRP A 879 -0.74 -20.38 -0.52
CA TRP A 879 -1.15 -20.35 0.89
C TRP A 879 -0.03 -19.87 1.80
N ILE A 880 1.20 -20.37 1.60
CA ILE A 880 2.38 -19.93 2.36
C ILE A 880 2.64 -18.44 2.13
N GLY A 881 2.59 -17.98 0.89
CA GLY A 881 2.79 -16.58 0.56
C GLY A 881 1.80 -15.65 1.25
N CYS A 882 0.50 -15.96 1.18
CA CYS A 882 -0.56 -15.21 1.86
C CYS A 882 -0.40 -15.26 3.39
N LEU A 883 -0.10 -16.44 3.95
CA LEU A 883 0.11 -16.61 5.38
C LEU A 883 1.25 -15.71 5.90
N PHE A 884 2.40 -15.72 5.23
CA PHE A 884 3.55 -14.91 5.63
C PHE A 884 3.35 -13.42 5.37
N PHE A 885 2.50 -13.02 4.41
CA PHE A 885 2.07 -11.64 4.27
C PHE A 885 1.45 -11.11 5.58
N PHE A 886 0.56 -11.89 6.19
CA PHE A 886 -0.06 -11.52 7.46
C PHE A 886 0.88 -11.70 8.68
N TYR A 887 1.76 -12.69 8.69
CA TYR A 887 2.74 -12.85 9.79
C TYR A 887 3.70 -11.66 9.91
N GLN A 888 3.95 -10.91 8.84
CA GLN A 888 4.77 -9.70 8.84
C GLN A 888 4.09 -8.50 9.52
N GLY A 889 2.81 -8.62 9.90
CA GLY A 889 2.01 -7.53 10.45
C GLY A 889 1.24 -6.75 9.39
N ASN A 890 1.26 -7.20 8.12
CA ASN A 890 0.43 -6.60 7.08
C ASN A 890 -1.05 -6.95 7.30
N SER A 891 -1.92 -6.07 6.86
CA SER A 891 -3.37 -6.27 6.78
C SER A 891 -3.87 -5.81 5.40
N ASN A 892 -5.18 -5.95 5.15
CA ASN A 892 -5.81 -5.41 3.95
C ASN A 892 -6.01 -3.88 3.98
N SER A 893 -5.42 -3.21 4.97
CA SER A 893 -5.40 -1.75 5.11
C SER A 893 -4.05 -1.16 4.64
N LEU A 894 -4.09 -0.03 3.94
CA LEU A 894 -2.88 0.72 3.58
C LEU A 894 -2.08 1.17 4.80
N ALA A 895 -2.74 1.34 5.94
CA ALA A 895 -2.12 1.71 7.20
C ALA A 895 -1.10 0.70 7.74
N SER A 896 -1.17 -0.57 7.30
CA SER A 896 -0.21 -1.61 7.71
C SER A 896 1.10 -1.60 6.91
N VAL A 897 1.20 -0.79 5.84
CA VAL A 897 2.40 -0.70 5.02
C VAL A 897 3.52 0.00 5.79
N ASP A 898 4.68 -0.67 5.92
CA ASP A 898 5.83 -0.09 6.60
C ASP A 898 6.53 0.95 5.72
N LEU A 899 6.29 2.22 6.04
CA LEU A 899 6.88 3.35 5.34
C LEU A 899 8.40 3.41 5.53
N GLY A 900 8.90 3.09 6.72
CA GLY A 900 10.32 3.10 7.05
C GLY A 900 11.16 2.21 6.14
N SER A 901 10.60 1.08 5.67
CA SER A 901 11.27 0.18 4.73
C SER A 901 11.62 0.84 3.38
N GLY A 902 10.83 1.81 2.95
CA GLY A 902 11.04 2.56 1.72
C GLY A 902 12.28 3.46 1.75
N TYR A 903 12.69 3.89 2.95
CA TYR A 903 13.75 4.88 3.15
C TYR A 903 15.10 4.27 3.53
N VAL A 904 15.20 2.96 3.69
CA VAL A 904 16.44 2.27 4.06
C VAL A 904 17.59 2.70 3.15
N GLY A 905 18.59 3.44 3.69
CA GLY A 905 19.77 3.89 2.96
C GLY A 905 19.50 4.87 1.80
N LEU A 906 18.48 5.73 1.91
CA LEU A 906 18.25 6.81 0.96
C LEU A 906 18.59 8.16 1.59
N ARG A 907 19.47 8.93 0.93
CA ARG A 907 19.70 10.35 1.27
C ARG A 907 18.65 11.26 0.66
N GLU A 908 18.18 10.90 -0.52
CA GLU A 908 17.22 11.71 -1.27
C GLU A 908 15.95 10.91 -1.55
N TYR A 909 14.83 11.58 -1.50
CA TYR A 909 13.57 10.96 -1.85
C TYR A 909 13.51 10.66 -3.35
N CYS A 910 13.44 9.39 -3.67
CA CYS A 910 13.16 8.91 -5.02
C CYS A 910 11.88 8.06 -4.98
N PRO A 911 10.74 8.56 -5.48
CA PRO A 911 9.44 7.88 -5.36
C PRO A 911 9.48 6.44 -5.87
N VAL A 912 10.17 6.22 -6.99
CA VAL A 912 10.28 4.88 -7.59
C VAL A 912 11.07 3.93 -6.68
N ARG A 913 12.18 4.40 -6.09
CA ARG A 913 12.98 3.57 -5.18
C ARG A 913 12.23 3.29 -3.88
N VAL A 914 11.57 4.30 -3.33
CA VAL A 914 10.74 4.15 -2.12
C VAL A 914 9.59 3.18 -2.37
N ALA A 915 8.79 3.39 -3.42
CA ALA A 915 7.68 2.51 -3.77
C ALA A 915 8.14 1.07 -4.05
N LEU A 916 9.27 0.90 -4.75
CA LEU A 916 9.84 -0.43 -5.02
C LEU A 916 10.25 -1.13 -3.72
N ARG A 917 10.96 -0.45 -2.80
CA ARG A 917 11.38 -1.02 -1.51
C ARG A 917 10.20 -1.35 -0.62
N MET A 918 9.22 -0.46 -0.52
CA MET A 918 7.97 -0.71 0.20
C MET A 918 7.21 -1.90 -0.39
N GLY A 919 7.13 -2.00 -1.72
CA GLY A 919 6.51 -3.13 -2.42
C GLY A 919 7.25 -4.45 -2.15
N ILE A 920 8.58 -4.45 -2.21
CA ILE A 920 9.41 -5.62 -1.87
C ILE A 920 9.19 -6.02 -0.40
N HIS A 921 9.14 -5.06 0.52
CA HIS A 921 8.88 -5.31 1.92
C HIS A 921 7.47 -5.88 2.15
N ALA A 922 6.43 -5.20 1.66
CA ALA A 922 5.05 -5.60 1.89
C ALA A 922 4.74 -6.99 1.31
N TYR A 923 5.24 -7.28 0.11
CA TYR A 923 5.01 -8.57 -0.58
C TYR A 923 6.19 -9.54 -0.45
N ALA A 924 7.05 -9.38 0.55
CA ALA A 924 8.20 -10.25 0.76
C ALA A 924 7.80 -11.73 0.94
N GLY A 925 6.73 -12.00 1.68
CA GLY A 925 6.19 -13.35 1.85
C GLY A 925 5.85 -14.05 0.54
N PRO A 926 4.89 -13.54 -0.25
CA PRO A 926 4.54 -14.10 -1.56
C PRO A 926 5.72 -14.19 -2.52
N ALA A 927 6.58 -13.18 -2.53
CA ALA A 927 7.69 -13.11 -3.46
C ALA A 927 8.80 -14.14 -3.15
N LEU A 928 9.19 -14.30 -1.87
CA LEU A 928 10.16 -15.33 -1.45
C LEU A 928 9.59 -16.74 -1.61
N ALA A 929 8.31 -16.95 -1.31
CA ALA A 929 7.64 -18.22 -1.54
C ALA A 929 7.67 -18.56 -3.05
N GLY A 930 7.29 -17.63 -3.93
CA GLY A 930 7.33 -17.79 -5.38
C GLY A 930 8.73 -18.08 -5.93
N ALA A 931 9.74 -17.35 -5.45
CA ALA A 931 11.14 -17.59 -5.83
C ALA A 931 11.62 -18.98 -5.39
N THR A 932 11.24 -19.43 -4.20
CA THR A 932 11.58 -20.79 -3.70
C THR A 932 10.93 -21.88 -4.54
N LEU A 933 9.65 -21.72 -4.93
CA LEU A 933 8.97 -22.64 -5.84
C LEU A 933 9.67 -22.70 -7.20
N PHE A 934 10.02 -21.54 -7.75
CA PHE A 934 10.71 -21.44 -9.02
C PHE A 934 12.05 -22.17 -8.99
N CYS A 935 12.85 -22.00 -7.92
CA CYS A 935 14.09 -22.73 -7.71
C CYS A 935 13.88 -24.25 -7.64
N ALA A 936 12.85 -24.71 -6.92
CA ALA A 936 12.52 -26.13 -6.83
C ALA A 936 12.16 -26.72 -8.20
N LEU A 937 11.32 -26.04 -8.98
CA LEU A 937 10.94 -26.47 -10.32
C LEU A 937 12.12 -26.43 -11.31
N ALA A 938 13.00 -25.43 -11.22
CA ALA A 938 14.20 -25.33 -12.03
C ALA A 938 15.21 -26.46 -11.71
N ALA A 939 15.32 -26.86 -10.44
CA ALA A 939 16.17 -27.98 -10.02
C ALA A 939 15.66 -29.34 -10.57
N GLU A 940 14.36 -29.52 -10.63
CA GLU A 940 13.73 -30.78 -11.10
C GLU A 940 13.64 -30.86 -12.63
N ALA A 941 13.65 -29.72 -13.36
CA ALA A 941 13.50 -29.71 -14.81
C ALA A 941 14.54 -30.55 -15.56
N GLY A 942 15.71 -30.85 -14.96
CA GLY A 942 16.72 -31.73 -15.52
C GLY A 942 16.45 -33.23 -15.34
N SER A 943 15.71 -33.59 -14.30
CA SER A 943 15.33 -35.00 -14.05
C SER A 943 14.14 -35.47 -14.89
N TRP A 944 13.45 -34.54 -15.56
CA TRP A 944 12.27 -34.82 -16.40
C TRP A 944 12.64 -35.04 -17.89
N GLN A 945 13.89 -34.77 -18.27
CA GLN A 945 14.44 -35.04 -19.60
C GLN A 945 15.12 -36.38 -19.70
N GLN A 946 15.50 -36.99 -18.59
CA GLN A 946 15.97 -38.41 -18.49
C GLN A 946 14.81 -39.36 -18.25
#